data_5ed18325df24215aac4910f0d0ceddc4
#
_entry.id   5ed18325df24215aac4910f0d0ceddc4
#
_cell.length_a   1.000
_cell.length_b   1.000
_cell.length_c   1.000
_cell.angle_alpha   90.00
_cell.angle_beta   90.00
_cell.angle_gamma   90.00
#
_symmetry.space_group_name_H-M   'P 1'
#
loop_
_entity.id
_entity.type
_entity.pdbx_description
1 polymer ?
#
loop_
_entity_poly.entity_id
_entity_poly.type
_entity_poly.pdbx_seq_one_letter_code
_entity_poly.pdbx_strand_id
1 'polypeptide(L)'
;MISETFNKTIVFIKGGIQMYKKTIEEVVNSLDTNIEKGLTSSEAKKRQGIYGTNELEKPQKRSLLLRFLDQFKDAMIIILIIAAVVSIIVEPGDWIDSLIIIIVVMMNAILGVVLESHAEKSLESLQELSAPQSKVLRDGVKQTIASKELVPGDIIILETGDMIPSDARLIEAYNLKVDESALTGESVPVEKTTDPISQDVVIGDQTNMVFSSTVVTYGRGKAIVTSTGMKNEVGKIAGMLNASEKELTPLQVKLNEIGKTIGLLCIVICVIVFILESLSGISWLESFKTAVALAVAAVPEGLAATVTIVLAVSVTKMVKQHAIIRKLPAVETLGSTSIVCSDKTGTLTQNKMTILKTYLDGDEVKDLEEADSKTIDMLNAFTLCSDASIDDGKVLGDPTEVALVEASKKMNFEKKALMEKYPRVGELAFDSDRKMMSVIVKDGDHYVSITKGGPDVILNRCRDVDSDQAMTANDEMAKDALRVLAVAVKTYDTMPTHITVEEIENDMDFIGFVGMIDPARPEAKEAIRVAKHAGVRTIMITGDHKTTATAIAKDLGILNEGQEVISGEELSQMSQEELEKNVEKYSVYARVAPEHKVNIVKAWKSKNKIVAMTGDGVNDAPALKTADIGCAMGITGTDVAKNAATMILTDDNFATIIQSIKQGRGIFDNIQKDVQFLLSSNIGEVLAIFLASIIALINPSWGFGVPLLPIHLLWINLITDALPAFAIGLEPVEDDIMDRKPREKDEGFFANGLMVKVIWQGVMVGLLTLVSYSIGQYFSHHEYAMTMAFITMSGAELCHAFNVKSHHSVFNKQVFNNKYLWGATALGLVLQLAIIFTPLSHLFSLVPLDPSHFAIAALLAFSVIPIVEISKRFDKR
;
A
#
# COMPACT_ATOMS: atom_id res chain seq x y z
N MET A 1 -46.34 19.55 -16.42
CA MET A 1 -45.11 18.77 -16.36
C MET A 1 -43.92 19.55 -15.82
N ILE A 2 -43.55 20.73 -16.33
CA ILE A 2 -42.44 21.55 -15.79
C ILE A 2 -42.77 22.12 -14.40
N SER A 3 -44.00 22.51 -14.13
CA SER A 3 -44.47 23.08 -12.86
C SER A 3 -44.59 22.03 -11.72
N GLU A 4 -44.90 20.77 -12.04
CA GLU A 4 -44.95 19.69 -11.03
C GLU A 4 -43.55 19.21 -10.63
N THR A 5 -42.61 19.20 -11.58
CA THR A 5 -41.20 18.88 -11.29
C THR A 5 -40.56 19.99 -10.46
N PHE A 6 -40.88 21.25 -10.74
CA PHE A 6 -40.39 22.41 -9.98
C PHE A 6 -40.93 22.44 -8.54
N ASN A 7 -42.23 22.11 -8.34
CA ASN A 7 -42.83 22.03 -7.01
C ASN A 7 -42.26 20.83 -6.19
N LYS A 8 -42.04 19.68 -6.81
CA LYS A 8 -41.37 18.54 -6.13
C LYS A 8 -39.91 18.88 -5.71
N THR A 9 -39.19 19.64 -6.51
CA THR A 9 -37.83 20.11 -6.19
C THR A 9 -37.84 21.16 -5.08
N ILE A 10 -38.86 22.05 -5.01
CA ILE A 10 -38.98 23.08 -3.97
C ILE A 10 -39.39 22.49 -2.62
N VAL A 11 -40.20 21.42 -2.60
CA VAL A 11 -40.52 20.70 -1.37
C VAL A 11 -39.32 19.99 -0.75
N PHE A 12 -38.33 19.55 -1.59
CA PHE A 12 -37.09 18.96 -1.12
C PHE A 12 -36.10 19.99 -0.56
N ILE A 13 -36.19 21.26 -0.93
CA ILE A 13 -35.24 22.32 -0.51
C ILE A 13 -35.68 23.05 0.77
N LYS A 14 -36.94 22.95 1.19
CA LYS A 14 -37.52 23.76 2.31
C LYS A 14 -37.83 23.04 3.63
N GLY A 15 -37.54 21.77 3.77
CA GLY A 15 -37.69 21.08 5.06
C GLY A 15 -36.78 19.88 5.05
N GLY A 16 -35.82 19.77 5.96
CA GLY A 16 -35.17 18.51 6.27
C GLY A 16 -36.26 17.49 6.62
N ILE A 17 -36.70 16.72 5.63
CA ILE A 17 -37.76 15.73 5.82
C ILE A 17 -37.17 14.69 6.77
N GLN A 18 -37.69 14.66 8.00
CA GLN A 18 -37.29 13.71 9.04
C GLN A 18 -37.73 12.32 8.61
N MET A 19 -36.88 11.63 7.82
CA MET A 19 -37.21 10.31 7.23
C MET A 19 -37.44 9.25 8.31
N TYR A 20 -36.87 9.41 9.49
CA TYR A 20 -37.10 8.54 10.64
C TYR A 20 -38.52 8.58 11.19
N LYS A 21 -39.27 9.65 10.95
CA LYS A 21 -40.69 9.75 11.36
C LYS A 21 -41.66 9.06 10.42
N LYS A 22 -41.21 8.80 9.19
CA LYS A 22 -42.07 8.25 8.15
C LYS A 22 -42.18 6.73 8.23
N THR A 23 -43.35 6.22 7.86
CA THR A 23 -43.50 4.77 7.58
C THR A 23 -42.69 4.38 6.35
N ILE A 24 -42.40 3.10 6.20
CA ILE A 24 -41.64 2.56 5.04
C ILE A 24 -42.37 2.94 3.74
N GLU A 25 -43.72 2.81 3.68
CA GLU A 25 -44.50 3.16 2.50
C GLU A 25 -44.39 4.64 2.14
N GLU A 26 -44.44 5.53 3.13
CA GLU A 26 -44.26 6.96 2.91
C GLU A 26 -42.89 7.32 2.39
N VAL A 27 -41.82 6.61 2.85
CA VAL A 27 -40.47 6.80 2.36
C VAL A 27 -40.35 6.31 0.92
N VAL A 28 -40.85 5.12 0.61
CA VAL A 28 -40.89 4.55 -0.75
C VAL A 28 -41.57 5.52 -1.72
N ASN A 29 -42.75 6.01 -1.35
CA ASN A 29 -43.51 6.95 -2.18
C ASN A 29 -42.81 8.31 -2.33
N SER A 30 -42.16 8.81 -1.25
CA SER A 30 -41.47 10.11 -1.30
C SER A 30 -40.20 10.08 -2.14
N LEU A 31 -39.53 8.91 -2.24
CA LEU A 31 -38.31 8.69 -3.01
C LEU A 31 -38.58 8.02 -4.38
N ASP A 32 -39.85 7.73 -4.69
CA ASP A 32 -40.27 7.11 -5.95
C ASP A 32 -39.40 5.90 -6.31
N THR A 33 -39.39 4.92 -5.40
CA THR A 33 -38.57 3.69 -5.51
C THR A 33 -39.43 2.43 -5.31
N ASN A 34 -38.86 1.27 -5.55
CA ASN A 34 -39.57 -0.01 -5.38
C ASN A 34 -38.72 -0.96 -4.52
N ILE A 35 -39.30 -1.52 -3.44
CA ILE A 35 -38.60 -2.36 -2.47
C ILE A 35 -38.13 -3.67 -3.09
N GLU A 36 -38.90 -4.26 -4.01
CA GLU A 36 -38.59 -5.57 -4.59
C GLU A 36 -37.61 -5.50 -5.77
N LYS A 37 -37.72 -4.41 -6.58
CA LYS A 37 -36.95 -4.26 -7.82
C LYS A 37 -35.82 -3.21 -7.72
N GLY A 38 -35.88 -2.32 -6.74
CA GLY A 38 -34.99 -1.17 -6.66
C GLY A 38 -35.29 -0.14 -7.77
N LEU A 39 -34.36 0.79 -7.94
CA LEU A 39 -34.37 1.71 -9.09
C LEU A 39 -33.93 1.00 -10.36
N THR A 40 -34.39 1.49 -11.53
CA THR A 40 -33.77 1.07 -12.77
C THR A 40 -32.42 1.77 -12.95
N SER A 41 -31.47 1.12 -13.62
CA SER A 41 -30.15 1.70 -13.93
C SER A 41 -30.27 3.03 -14.71
N SER A 42 -31.27 3.17 -15.55
CA SER A 42 -31.59 4.40 -16.28
C SER A 42 -32.06 5.54 -15.36
N GLU A 43 -32.95 5.25 -14.40
CA GLU A 43 -33.40 6.23 -13.43
C GLU A 43 -32.30 6.63 -12.45
N ALA A 44 -31.50 5.68 -11.99
CA ALA A 44 -30.32 5.94 -11.14
C ALA A 44 -29.34 6.91 -11.83
N LYS A 45 -29.03 6.70 -13.10
CA LYS A 45 -28.15 7.60 -13.87
C LYS A 45 -28.74 8.99 -14.06
N LYS A 46 -30.07 9.11 -14.27
CA LYS A 46 -30.76 10.39 -14.34
C LYS A 46 -30.73 11.13 -12.99
N ARG A 47 -30.95 10.42 -11.87
CA ARG A 47 -30.84 10.97 -10.51
C ARG A 47 -29.42 11.40 -10.18
N GLN A 48 -28.41 10.67 -10.63
CA GLN A 48 -27.02 11.07 -10.47
C GLN A 48 -26.71 12.41 -11.14
N GLY A 49 -27.33 12.70 -12.30
CA GLY A 49 -27.26 14.02 -12.96
C GLY A 49 -27.91 15.15 -12.15
N ILE A 50 -28.91 14.84 -11.29
CA ILE A 50 -29.61 15.83 -10.47
C ILE A 50 -28.96 16.01 -9.10
N TYR A 51 -28.59 14.92 -8.43
CA TYR A 51 -28.10 14.94 -7.06
C TYR A 51 -26.56 14.98 -6.96
N GLY A 52 -25.87 14.72 -8.05
CA GLY A 52 -24.41 14.58 -8.09
C GLY A 52 -23.94 13.20 -7.65
N THR A 53 -22.63 13.06 -7.42
CA THR A 53 -21.98 11.85 -6.89
C THR A 53 -22.11 11.79 -5.37
N ASN A 54 -22.15 10.58 -4.81
CA ASN A 54 -22.09 10.36 -3.37
C ASN A 54 -20.66 10.48 -2.86
N GLU A 55 -20.07 11.67 -2.96
CA GLU A 55 -18.74 12.01 -2.48
C GLU A 55 -18.80 13.32 -1.69
N LEU A 56 -17.92 13.45 -0.70
CA LEU A 56 -17.70 14.73 -0.04
C LEU A 56 -17.01 15.69 -1.01
N GLU A 57 -17.34 16.98 -0.97
CA GLU A 57 -16.66 17.98 -1.78
C GLU A 57 -15.16 17.95 -1.51
N LYS A 58 -14.40 17.66 -2.56
CA LYS A 58 -12.96 17.78 -2.51
C LYS A 58 -12.57 19.27 -2.54
N PRO A 59 -11.49 19.67 -1.84
CA PRO A 59 -10.97 21.03 -1.96
C PRO A 59 -10.82 21.40 -3.43
N GLN A 60 -11.31 22.58 -3.82
CA GLN A 60 -11.20 23.03 -5.20
C GLN A 60 -9.75 22.96 -5.66
N LYS A 61 -9.51 22.30 -6.78
CA LYS A 61 -8.16 22.26 -7.38
C LYS A 61 -7.73 23.67 -7.69
N ARG A 62 -6.56 24.07 -7.21
CA ARG A 62 -5.97 25.35 -7.58
C ARG A 62 -5.76 25.37 -9.10
N SER A 63 -6.14 26.45 -9.76
CA SER A 63 -5.93 26.60 -11.19
C SER A 63 -4.42 26.54 -11.51
N LEU A 64 -4.07 26.09 -12.72
CA LEU A 64 -2.66 26.05 -13.17
C LEU A 64 -2.00 27.43 -13.07
N LEU A 65 -2.75 28.50 -13.31
CA LEU A 65 -2.25 29.86 -13.17
C LEU A 65 -1.91 30.22 -11.70
N LEU A 66 -2.76 29.83 -10.76
CA LEU A 66 -2.47 30.06 -9.33
C LEU A 66 -1.27 29.25 -8.87
N ARG A 67 -1.13 28.00 -9.30
CA ARG A 67 0.05 27.17 -9.01
C ARG A 67 1.32 27.79 -9.58
N PHE A 68 1.24 28.31 -10.79
CA PHE A 68 2.34 29.02 -11.41
C PHE A 68 2.73 30.28 -10.62
N LEU A 69 1.77 31.06 -10.16
CA LEU A 69 2.01 32.21 -9.30
C LEU A 69 2.54 31.83 -7.92
N ASP A 70 2.13 30.68 -7.38
CA ASP A 70 2.63 30.17 -6.12
C ASP A 70 4.13 29.81 -6.18
N GLN A 71 4.66 29.42 -7.35
CA GLN A 71 6.10 29.18 -7.53
C GLN A 71 6.92 30.46 -7.25
N PHE A 72 6.39 31.65 -7.56
CA PHE A 72 7.06 32.92 -7.29
C PHE A 72 7.12 33.32 -5.81
N LYS A 73 6.52 32.54 -4.92
CA LYS A 73 6.67 32.71 -3.46
C LYS A 73 7.92 32.01 -2.92
N ASP A 74 8.58 31.21 -3.76
CA ASP A 74 9.84 30.57 -3.37
C ASP A 74 10.89 31.62 -3.07
N ALA A 75 11.62 31.46 -1.95
CA ALA A 75 12.59 32.44 -1.50
C ALA A 75 13.72 32.66 -2.51
N MET A 76 14.10 31.59 -3.25
CA MET A 76 15.15 31.67 -4.26
C MET A 76 14.71 32.45 -5.49
N ILE A 77 13.50 32.18 -5.97
CA ILE A 77 12.93 32.93 -7.09
C ILE A 77 12.79 34.40 -6.74
N ILE A 78 12.43 34.72 -5.51
CA ILE A 78 12.39 36.12 -5.03
C ILE A 78 13.79 36.76 -5.06
N ILE A 79 14.82 36.04 -4.59
CA ILE A 79 16.22 36.55 -4.63
C ILE A 79 16.66 36.76 -6.06
N LEU A 80 16.38 35.85 -6.99
CA LEU A 80 16.70 36.00 -8.41
C LEU A 80 15.99 37.17 -9.07
N ILE A 81 14.71 37.39 -8.75
CA ILE A 81 13.96 38.54 -9.26
C ILE A 81 14.56 39.84 -8.70
N ILE A 82 14.90 39.88 -7.42
CA ILE A 82 15.57 41.02 -6.81
C ILE A 82 16.92 41.30 -7.52
N ALA A 83 17.71 40.25 -7.75
CA ALA A 83 18.99 40.37 -8.44
C ALA A 83 18.83 40.92 -9.88
N ALA A 84 17.85 40.42 -10.62
CA ALA A 84 17.55 40.90 -11.96
C ALA A 84 17.12 42.38 -11.96
N VAL A 85 16.28 42.77 -10.99
CA VAL A 85 15.84 44.16 -10.87
C VAL A 85 17.00 45.07 -10.46
N VAL A 86 17.84 44.66 -9.52
CA VAL A 86 19.04 45.46 -9.10
C VAL A 86 20.01 45.60 -10.28
N SER A 87 20.27 44.53 -11.03
CA SER A 87 21.12 44.57 -12.22
C SER A 87 20.64 45.61 -13.26
N ILE A 88 19.35 45.64 -13.59
CA ILE A 88 18.75 46.60 -14.54
C ILE A 88 18.88 48.04 -14.03
N ILE A 89 18.70 48.29 -12.73
CA ILE A 89 18.74 49.61 -12.14
C ILE A 89 20.17 50.17 -12.16
N VAL A 90 21.16 49.33 -11.89
CA VAL A 90 22.56 49.74 -11.75
C VAL A 90 23.26 49.78 -13.10
N GLU A 91 22.99 48.87 -14.00
CA GLU A 91 23.56 48.80 -15.34
C GLU A 91 22.45 48.73 -16.41
N PRO A 92 21.79 49.82 -16.75
CA PRO A 92 20.67 49.85 -17.70
C PRO A 92 21.05 49.38 -19.12
N GLY A 93 22.36 49.38 -19.45
CA GLY A 93 22.90 48.89 -20.73
C GLY A 93 22.98 47.36 -20.83
N ASP A 94 22.97 46.66 -19.72
CA ASP A 94 23.19 45.20 -19.64
C ASP A 94 21.88 44.43 -19.30
N TRP A 95 20.80 44.89 -19.94
CA TRP A 95 19.46 44.31 -19.69
C TRP A 95 19.34 42.80 -20.12
N ILE A 96 20.28 42.32 -20.92
CA ILE A 96 20.30 40.96 -21.46
C ILE A 96 20.45 39.94 -20.30
N ASP A 97 21.37 40.17 -19.36
CA ASP A 97 21.59 39.28 -18.18
C ASP A 97 20.33 39.18 -17.34
N SER A 98 19.67 40.29 -17.10
CA SER A 98 18.43 40.33 -16.34
C SER A 98 17.28 39.65 -17.07
N LEU A 99 17.18 39.76 -18.40
CA LEU A 99 16.20 39.07 -19.21
C LEU A 99 16.42 37.53 -19.15
N ILE A 100 17.67 37.10 -19.19
CA ILE A 100 18.05 35.69 -19.08
C ILE A 100 17.64 35.15 -17.74
N ILE A 101 17.93 35.83 -16.63
CA ILE A 101 17.49 35.43 -15.29
C ILE A 101 15.97 35.26 -15.26
N ILE A 102 15.20 36.20 -15.80
CA ILE A 102 13.75 36.14 -15.86
C ILE A 102 13.26 34.91 -16.68
N ILE A 103 13.88 34.65 -17.84
CA ILE A 103 13.54 33.51 -18.68
C ILE A 103 13.76 32.19 -17.92
N VAL A 104 14.87 32.07 -17.20
CA VAL A 104 15.18 30.87 -16.41
C VAL A 104 14.21 30.71 -15.23
N VAL A 105 13.89 31.77 -14.52
CA VAL A 105 12.86 31.78 -13.46
C VAL A 105 11.52 31.33 -14.02
N MET A 106 11.14 31.80 -15.21
CA MET A 106 9.90 31.36 -15.89
C MET A 106 9.94 29.89 -16.26
N MET A 107 11.06 29.41 -16.78
CA MET A 107 11.24 27.96 -17.09
C MET A 107 11.15 27.11 -15.84
N ASN A 108 11.81 27.51 -14.76
CA ASN A 108 11.76 26.79 -13.49
C ASN A 108 10.32 26.73 -12.92
N ALA A 109 9.61 27.86 -12.92
CA ALA A 109 8.21 27.91 -12.49
C ALA A 109 7.30 27.02 -13.34
N ILE A 110 7.50 26.97 -14.65
CA ILE A 110 6.75 26.07 -15.55
C ILE A 110 7.06 24.61 -15.24
N LEU A 111 8.33 24.26 -15.09
CA LEU A 111 8.74 22.89 -14.75
C LEU A 111 8.16 22.45 -13.40
N GLY A 112 8.24 23.31 -12.37
CA GLY A 112 7.65 23.05 -11.06
C GLY A 112 6.16 22.74 -11.15
N VAL A 113 5.39 23.52 -11.90
CA VAL A 113 3.95 23.28 -12.13
C VAL A 113 3.69 21.95 -12.86
N VAL A 114 4.51 21.62 -13.87
CA VAL A 114 4.38 20.36 -14.63
C VAL A 114 4.64 19.17 -13.72
N LEU A 115 5.73 19.20 -12.94
CA LEU A 115 6.11 18.14 -12.02
C LEU A 115 5.04 17.96 -10.92
N GLU A 116 4.58 19.05 -10.29
CA GLU A 116 3.52 19.02 -9.28
C GLU A 116 2.20 18.45 -9.85
N SER A 117 1.82 18.85 -11.05
CA SER A 117 0.60 18.36 -11.71
C SER A 117 0.66 16.87 -12.05
N HIS A 118 1.83 16.36 -12.45
CA HIS A 118 2.02 14.92 -12.69
C HIS A 118 1.96 14.11 -11.41
N ALA A 119 2.59 14.58 -10.34
CA ALA A 119 2.53 13.94 -9.03
C ALA A 119 1.07 13.87 -8.52
N GLU A 120 0.30 14.95 -8.61
CA GLU A 120 -1.08 15.01 -8.18
C GLU A 120 -2.00 14.07 -8.97
N LYS A 121 -1.87 14.03 -10.30
CA LYS A 121 -2.64 13.08 -11.14
C LYS A 121 -2.36 11.63 -10.79
N SER A 122 -1.10 11.28 -10.52
CA SER A 122 -0.73 9.93 -10.12
C SER A 122 -1.38 9.55 -8.79
N LEU A 123 -1.42 10.48 -7.83
CA LEU A 123 -2.08 10.29 -6.53
C LEU A 123 -3.60 10.13 -6.66
N GLU A 124 -4.26 10.93 -7.51
CA GLU A 124 -5.70 10.81 -7.77
C GLU A 124 -6.07 9.45 -8.36
N SER A 125 -5.30 8.98 -9.33
CA SER A 125 -5.53 7.65 -9.94
C SER A 125 -5.44 6.53 -8.90
N LEU A 126 -4.58 6.66 -7.89
CA LEU A 126 -4.46 5.70 -6.79
C LEU A 126 -5.67 5.71 -5.87
N GLN A 127 -6.21 6.89 -5.55
CA GLN A 127 -7.42 7.01 -4.72
C GLN A 127 -8.65 6.39 -5.40
N GLU A 128 -8.75 6.49 -6.73
CA GLU A 128 -9.85 5.86 -7.48
C GLU A 128 -9.81 4.33 -7.44
N LEU A 129 -8.63 3.72 -7.39
CA LEU A 129 -8.45 2.27 -7.30
C LEU A 129 -8.89 1.68 -5.94
N SER A 130 -8.91 2.50 -4.89
CA SER A 130 -9.35 2.10 -3.55
C SER A 130 -10.77 2.59 -3.21
N ALA A 131 -11.55 3.01 -4.21
CA ALA A 131 -12.90 3.52 -4.00
C ALA A 131 -13.82 2.46 -3.37
N PRO A 132 -14.59 2.80 -2.33
CA PRO A 132 -15.50 1.88 -1.67
C PRO A 132 -16.59 1.40 -2.63
N GLN A 133 -17.03 0.15 -2.44
CA GLN A 133 -18.07 -0.50 -3.21
C GLN A 133 -19.35 -0.61 -2.35
N SER A 134 -20.51 -0.68 -2.98
CA SER A 134 -21.80 -0.84 -2.31
C SER A 134 -22.63 -1.91 -2.99
N LYS A 135 -23.26 -2.76 -2.19
CA LYS A 135 -24.20 -3.77 -2.66
C LYS A 135 -25.58 -3.12 -2.79
N VAL A 136 -26.14 -3.11 -3.98
CA VAL A 136 -27.43 -2.48 -4.26
C VAL A 136 -28.38 -3.44 -4.97
N LEU A 137 -29.67 -3.17 -4.81
CA LEU A 137 -30.72 -3.79 -5.61
C LEU A 137 -31.16 -2.79 -6.69
N ARG A 138 -30.83 -3.08 -7.95
CA ARG A 138 -31.30 -2.33 -9.12
C ARG A 138 -31.80 -3.29 -10.19
N ASP A 139 -32.80 -2.88 -10.96
CA ASP A 139 -33.40 -3.71 -12.03
C ASP A 139 -33.87 -5.09 -11.55
N GLY A 140 -34.19 -5.25 -10.26
CA GLY A 140 -34.57 -6.51 -9.64
C GLY A 140 -33.40 -7.45 -9.33
N VAL A 141 -32.14 -7.03 -9.57
CA VAL A 141 -30.94 -7.85 -9.38
C VAL A 141 -30.01 -7.20 -8.34
N LYS A 142 -29.45 -8.02 -7.45
CA LYS A 142 -28.37 -7.59 -6.57
C LYS A 142 -27.11 -7.38 -7.39
N GLN A 143 -26.48 -6.22 -7.26
CA GLN A 143 -25.25 -5.88 -7.95
C GLN A 143 -24.35 -5.04 -7.05
N THR A 144 -23.05 -5.07 -7.30
CA THR A 144 -22.05 -4.24 -6.62
C THR A 144 -21.69 -3.07 -7.52
N ILE A 145 -21.80 -1.86 -7.00
CA ILE A 145 -21.46 -0.62 -7.70
C ILE A 145 -20.45 0.19 -6.89
N ALA A 146 -19.76 1.14 -7.52
CA ALA A 146 -18.95 2.10 -6.77
C ALA A 146 -19.85 2.96 -5.87
N SER A 147 -19.51 3.12 -4.60
CA SER A 147 -20.33 3.86 -3.63
C SER A 147 -20.62 5.31 -4.05
N LYS A 148 -19.76 5.91 -4.87
CA LYS A 148 -19.95 7.23 -5.47
C LYS A 148 -21.14 7.31 -6.47
N GLU A 149 -21.62 6.17 -6.96
CA GLU A 149 -22.72 6.09 -7.91
C GLU A 149 -24.09 5.95 -7.24
N LEU A 150 -24.12 5.90 -5.89
CA LEU A 150 -25.36 5.85 -5.12
C LEU A 150 -26.15 7.15 -5.27
N VAL A 151 -27.47 6.98 -5.37
CA VAL A 151 -28.42 8.10 -5.45
C VAL A 151 -29.58 7.91 -4.47
N PRO A 152 -30.24 8.98 -4.02
CA PRO A 152 -31.44 8.88 -3.21
C PRO A 152 -32.52 8.01 -3.89
N GLY A 153 -33.02 7.01 -3.13
CA GLY A 153 -33.96 6.01 -3.63
C GLY A 153 -33.34 4.67 -3.99
N ASP A 154 -32.01 4.54 -4.04
CA ASP A 154 -31.35 3.24 -4.15
C ASP A 154 -31.61 2.37 -2.91
N ILE A 155 -31.71 1.06 -3.11
CA ILE A 155 -31.82 0.09 -2.02
C ILE A 155 -30.45 -0.53 -1.81
N ILE A 156 -29.86 -0.26 -0.65
CA ILE A 156 -28.58 -0.85 -0.22
C ILE A 156 -28.82 -2.10 0.62
N ILE A 157 -27.94 -3.07 0.47
CA ILE A 157 -27.92 -4.32 1.23
C ILE A 157 -26.75 -4.22 2.21
N LEU A 158 -27.04 -4.44 3.49
CA LEU A 158 -26.09 -4.30 4.59
C LEU A 158 -25.85 -5.64 5.26
N GLU A 159 -24.58 -5.98 5.45
CA GLU A 159 -24.14 -7.19 6.11
C GLU A 159 -23.05 -6.87 7.14
N THR A 160 -22.82 -7.76 8.10
CA THR A 160 -21.77 -7.58 9.10
C THR A 160 -20.42 -7.29 8.46
N GLY A 161 -19.76 -6.21 8.89
CA GLY A 161 -18.48 -5.77 8.36
C GLY A 161 -18.56 -4.76 7.21
N ASP A 162 -19.77 -4.47 6.69
CA ASP A 162 -19.96 -3.42 5.69
C ASP A 162 -19.87 -2.04 6.35
N MET A 163 -19.23 -1.11 5.66
CA MET A 163 -19.35 0.31 5.96
C MET A 163 -20.58 0.88 5.27
N ILE A 164 -21.39 1.63 6.00
CA ILE A 164 -22.59 2.25 5.47
C ILE A 164 -22.18 3.40 4.55
N PRO A 165 -22.55 3.32 3.26
CA PRO A 165 -22.01 4.22 2.23
C PRO A 165 -22.72 5.57 2.16
N SER A 166 -23.93 5.66 2.72
CA SER A 166 -24.77 6.85 2.66
C SER A 166 -25.86 6.80 3.72
N ASP A 167 -26.45 7.93 4.08
CA ASP A 167 -27.55 7.93 5.03
C ASP A 167 -28.77 7.26 4.40
N ALA A 168 -29.36 6.33 5.12
CA ALA A 168 -30.45 5.51 4.61
C ALA A 168 -31.48 5.15 5.69
N ARG A 169 -32.74 4.96 5.26
CA ARG A 169 -33.86 4.51 6.08
C ARG A 169 -34.00 3.00 5.98
N LEU A 170 -33.92 2.30 7.11
CA LEU A 170 -34.07 0.85 7.15
C LEU A 170 -35.47 0.39 6.74
N ILE A 171 -35.52 -0.64 5.93
CA ILE A 171 -36.74 -1.33 5.49
C ILE A 171 -36.80 -2.77 5.97
N GLU A 172 -35.63 -3.39 6.18
CA GLU A 172 -35.47 -4.70 6.81
C GLU A 172 -34.29 -4.65 7.79
N ALA A 173 -34.44 -5.23 8.96
CA ALA A 173 -33.38 -5.37 9.95
C ALA A 173 -33.50 -6.74 10.66
N TYR A 174 -32.47 -7.55 10.57
CA TYR A 174 -32.36 -8.85 11.22
C TYR A 174 -31.21 -8.83 12.21
N ASN A 175 -31.51 -8.58 13.48
CA ASN A 175 -30.53 -8.43 14.55
C ASN A 175 -29.40 -7.43 14.19
N LEU A 176 -29.76 -6.39 13.43
CA LEU A 176 -28.79 -5.43 12.90
C LEU A 176 -28.29 -4.51 14.01
N LYS A 177 -26.96 -4.50 14.22
CA LYS A 177 -26.28 -3.56 15.13
C LYS A 177 -25.25 -2.76 14.36
N VAL A 178 -25.21 -1.45 14.63
CA VAL A 178 -24.34 -0.50 13.94
C VAL A 178 -23.52 0.28 14.96
N ASP A 179 -22.22 0.34 14.75
CA ASP A 179 -21.31 1.24 15.48
C ASP A 179 -21.41 2.64 14.86
N GLU A 180 -21.96 3.57 15.61
CA GLU A 180 -22.16 4.97 15.25
C GLU A 180 -21.24 5.91 16.02
N SER A 181 -20.20 5.38 16.66
CA SER A 181 -19.26 6.15 17.48
C SER A 181 -18.61 7.33 16.76
N ALA A 182 -18.41 7.22 15.46
CA ALA A 182 -17.87 8.30 14.62
C ALA A 182 -18.78 9.54 14.55
N LEU A 183 -20.09 9.37 14.76
CA LEU A 183 -21.07 10.45 14.71
C LEU A 183 -21.58 10.85 16.09
N THR A 184 -21.78 9.88 16.97
CA THR A 184 -22.41 10.09 18.28
C THR A 184 -21.41 10.21 19.41
N GLY A 185 -20.20 9.69 19.24
CA GLY A 185 -19.18 9.57 20.29
C GLY A 185 -19.40 8.38 21.25
N GLU A 186 -20.53 7.64 21.10
CA GLU A 186 -20.87 6.50 21.94
C GLU A 186 -20.27 5.21 21.38
N SER A 187 -19.51 4.47 22.20
CA SER A 187 -18.78 3.27 21.75
C SER A 187 -19.61 1.98 21.69
N VAL A 188 -20.87 2.02 22.17
CA VAL A 188 -21.74 0.84 22.19
C VAL A 188 -22.53 0.77 20.89
N PRO A 189 -22.48 -0.36 20.14
CA PRO A 189 -23.27 -0.51 18.93
C PRO A 189 -24.76 -0.39 19.16
N VAL A 190 -25.44 0.40 18.33
CA VAL A 190 -26.88 0.67 18.40
C VAL A 190 -27.64 -0.45 17.71
N GLU A 191 -28.61 -1.05 18.41
CA GLU A 191 -29.52 -2.01 17.80
C GLU A 191 -30.55 -1.29 16.93
N LYS A 192 -30.72 -1.73 15.69
CA LYS A 192 -31.53 -1.06 14.68
C LYS A 192 -32.88 -1.73 14.48
N THR A 193 -33.91 -0.90 14.28
CA THR A 193 -35.30 -1.30 14.05
C THR A 193 -35.83 -0.72 12.74
N THR A 194 -37.03 -1.11 12.36
CA THR A 194 -37.69 -0.56 11.16
C THR A 194 -38.91 0.34 11.49
N ASP A 195 -39.28 0.42 12.76
CA ASP A 195 -40.48 1.17 13.18
C ASP A 195 -40.31 2.70 13.05
N PRO A 196 -41.35 3.45 12.68
CA PRO A 196 -41.28 4.89 12.61
C PRO A 196 -41.19 5.53 14.01
N ILE A 197 -40.34 6.55 14.14
CA ILE A 197 -40.12 7.27 15.41
C ILE A 197 -40.90 8.57 15.38
N SER A 198 -41.95 8.67 16.18
CA SER A 198 -42.88 9.82 16.15
C SER A 198 -42.33 11.06 16.87
N GLN A 199 -41.40 10.92 17.78
CA GLN A 199 -40.80 12.00 18.56
C GLN A 199 -39.65 12.65 17.83
N ASP A 200 -39.30 13.90 18.19
CA ASP A 200 -38.03 14.51 17.77
C ASP A 200 -36.88 13.93 18.61
N VAL A 201 -35.97 13.24 17.93
CA VAL A 201 -34.85 12.56 18.56
C VAL A 201 -33.52 13.00 17.92
N VAL A 202 -32.43 12.95 18.69
CA VAL A 202 -31.06 13.19 18.21
C VAL A 202 -30.63 12.04 17.31
N ILE A 203 -29.54 12.24 16.56
CA ILE A 203 -29.01 11.25 15.59
C ILE A 203 -28.81 9.86 16.20
N GLY A 204 -28.22 9.78 17.40
CA GLY A 204 -27.95 8.52 18.09
C GLY A 204 -29.20 7.72 18.46
N ASP A 205 -30.33 8.36 18.60
CA ASP A 205 -31.61 7.73 18.95
C ASP A 205 -32.47 7.37 17.71
N GLN A 206 -31.98 7.68 16.50
CA GLN A 206 -32.66 7.32 15.25
C GLN A 206 -32.38 5.86 14.89
N THR A 207 -32.96 4.95 15.67
CA THR A 207 -32.73 3.50 15.54
C THR A 207 -33.17 2.91 14.21
N ASN A 208 -34.03 3.60 13.46
CA ASN A 208 -34.52 3.16 12.15
C ASN A 208 -33.77 3.80 10.96
N MET A 209 -32.75 4.57 11.24
CA MET A 209 -31.84 5.14 10.25
C MET A 209 -30.45 4.51 10.38
N VAL A 210 -29.69 4.52 9.29
CA VAL A 210 -28.27 4.23 9.26
C VAL A 210 -27.55 5.38 8.57
N PHE A 211 -26.34 5.67 9.01
CA PHE A 211 -25.62 6.87 8.62
C PHE A 211 -24.31 6.56 7.90
N SER A 212 -23.94 7.39 6.95
CA SER A 212 -22.70 7.29 6.21
C SER A 212 -21.49 7.21 7.14
N SER A 213 -20.49 6.39 6.78
CA SER A 213 -19.23 6.19 7.52
C SER A 213 -19.37 5.50 8.88
N THR A 214 -20.55 4.95 9.21
CA THR A 214 -20.76 4.03 10.33
C THR A 214 -20.63 2.59 9.90
N VAL A 215 -20.55 1.64 10.83
CA VAL A 215 -20.15 0.26 10.56
C VAL A 215 -21.19 -0.73 11.06
N VAL A 216 -21.56 -1.70 10.22
CA VAL A 216 -22.39 -2.84 10.64
C VAL A 216 -21.54 -3.82 11.44
N THR A 217 -21.78 -3.92 12.75
CA THR A 217 -21.04 -4.82 13.64
C THR A 217 -21.67 -6.20 13.75
N TYR A 218 -22.99 -6.30 13.55
CA TYR A 218 -23.70 -7.56 13.64
C TYR A 218 -24.99 -7.53 12.82
N GLY A 219 -25.41 -8.70 12.30
CA GLY A 219 -26.68 -8.88 11.61
C GLY A 219 -26.67 -8.45 10.14
N ARG A 220 -27.87 -8.27 9.58
CA ARG A 220 -28.06 -7.88 8.18
C ARG A 220 -29.31 -7.03 8.02
N GLY A 221 -29.37 -6.21 6.95
CA GLY A 221 -30.53 -5.40 6.69
C GLY A 221 -30.60 -4.88 5.26
N LYS A 222 -31.70 -4.23 4.91
CA LYS A 222 -31.85 -3.42 3.71
C LYS A 222 -32.29 -2.02 4.07
N ALA A 223 -31.80 -1.02 3.35
CA ALA A 223 -32.17 0.37 3.58
C ALA A 223 -32.33 1.13 2.26
N ILE A 224 -33.17 2.15 2.25
CA ILE A 224 -33.38 3.09 1.14
C ILE A 224 -32.50 4.29 1.37
N VAL A 225 -31.59 4.59 0.44
CA VAL A 225 -30.74 5.79 0.49
C VAL A 225 -31.61 7.05 0.49
N THR A 226 -31.42 7.88 1.50
CA THR A 226 -32.20 9.11 1.71
C THR A 226 -31.46 10.37 1.32
N SER A 227 -30.14 10.40 1.52
CA SER A 227 -29.25 11.51 1.17
C SER A 227 -27.90 11.00 0.71
N THR A 228 -27.16 11.80 -0.04
CA THR A 228 -25.86 11.46 -0.61
C THR A 228 -24.88 12.63 -0.51
N GLY A 229 -23.58 12.34 -0.45
CA GLY A 229 -22.49 13.32 -0.48
C GLY A 229 -22.56 14.34 0.67
N MET A 230 -22.46 15.62 0.36
CA MET A 230 -22.50 16.71 1.34
C MET A 230 -23.87 16.84 2.08
N LYS A 231 -24.91 16.14 1.63
CA LYS A 231 -26.21 16.12 2.30
C LYS A 231 -26.32 15.04 3.36
N ASN A 232 -25.39 14.09 3.42
CA ASN A 232 -25.24 13.15 4.53
C ASN A 232 -24.90 13.89 5.83
N GLU A 233 -25.19 13.30 6.99
CA GLU A 233 -24.84 13.90 8.28
C GLU A 233 -23.31 14.13 8.38
N VAL A 234 -22.50 13.17 7.95
CA VAL A 234 -21.03 13.33 7.84
C VAL A 234 -20.66 14.47 6.89
N GLY A 235 -21.37 14.63 5.76
CA GLY A 235 -21.15 15.71 4.81
C GLY A 235 -21.40 17.10 5.40
N LYS A 236 -22.43 17.23 6.23
CA LYS A 236 -22.74 18.47 6.96
C LYS A 236 -21.62 18.83 7.95
N ILE A 237 -21.08 17.83 8.67
CA ILE A 237 -19.94 18.00 9.59
C ILE A 237 -18.68 18.39 8.81
N ALA A 238 -18.40 17.71 7.70
CA ALA A 238 -17.23 18.01 6.84
C ALA A 238 -17.27 19.43 6.26
N GLY A 239 -18.48 19.93 5.93
CA GLY A 239 -18.65 21.31 5.47
C GLY A 239 -18.35 22.38 6.52
N MET A 240 -18.34 22.03 7.82
CA MET A 240 -17.98 22.92 8.93
C MET A 240 -16.50 22.90 9.25
N LEU A 241 -15.76 21.88 8.78
CA LEU A 241 -14.31 21.74 8.96
C LEU A 241 -13.60 22.34 7.77
N ASN A 242 -12.75 23.33 8.00
CA ASN A 242 -11.85 23.83 6.98
C ASN A 242 -10.94 22.70 6.49
N ALA A 243 -10.66 22.68 5.17
CA ALA A 243 -9.81 21.67 4.55
C ALA A 243 -8.50 21.50 5.33
N SER A 244 -8.27 20.30 5.84
CA SER A 244 -7.01 19.96 6.50
C SER A 244 -5.86 20.08 5.49
N GLU A 245 -4.75 20.67 5.93
CA GLU A 245 -3.50 20.73 5.17
C GLU A 245 -3.03 19.31 4.77
N LYS A 246 -2.40 19.18 3.60
CA LYS A 246 -1.81 17.91 3.15
C LYS A 246 -0.76 17.47 4.18
N GLU A 247 -0.92 16.30 4.76
CA GLU A 247 0.08 15.69 5.64
C GLU A 247 1.34 15.36 4.82
N LEU A 248 2.48 15.95 5.21
CA LEU A 248 3.78 15.60 4.65
C LEU A 248 4.26 14.25 5.20
N THR A 249 4.99 13.50 4.37
CA THR A 249 5.64 12.27 4.85
C THR A 249 6.78 12.61 5.84
N PRO A 250 7.12 11.70 6.78
CA PRO A 250 8.27 11.91 7.67
C PRO A 250 9.56 12.22 6.91
N LEU A 251 9.76 11.57 5.77
CA LEU A 251 10.89 11.83 4.87
C LEU A 251 10.85 13.26 4.31
N GLN A 252 9.69 13.72 3.82
CA GLN A 252 9.54 15.09 3.31
C GLN A 252 9.80 16.14 4.40
N VAL A 253 9.36 15.87 5.64
CA VAL A 253 9.65 16.77 6.78
C VAL A 253 11.16 16.83 7.02
N LYS A 254 11.84 15.67 7.10
CA LYS A 254 13.30 15.61 7.28
C LYS A 254 14.06 16.28 6.13
N LEU A 255 13.65 16.07 4.88
CA LEU A 255 14.27 16.72 3.72
C LEU A 255 14.08 18.23 3.73
N ASN A 256 12.91 18.73 4.15
CA ASN A 256 12.67 20.16 4.32
C ASN A 256 13.54 20.75 5.42
N GLU A 257 13.79 20.04 6.53
CA GLU A 257 14.70 20.49 7.59
C GLU A 257 16.15 20.56 7.09
N ILE A 258 16.57 19.57 6.32
CA ILE A 258 17.88 19.54 5.68
C ILE A 258 18.01 20.70 4.71
N GLY A 259 17.01 20.92 3.85
CA GLY A 259 16.98 22.05 2.92
C GLY A 259 17.11 23.40 3.62
N LYS A 260 16.40 23.60 4.75
CA LYS A 260 16.54 24.82 5.56
C LYS A 260 17.94 24.97 6.16
N THR A 261 18.55 23.89 6.64
CA THR A 261 19.89 23.92 7.23
C THR A 261 20.95 24.25 6.19
N ILE A 262 20.87 23.61 5.00
CA ILE A 262 21.77 23.91 3.88
C ILE A 262 21.57 25.35 3.39
N GLY A 263 20.34 25.78 3.24
CA GLY A 263 20.02 27.15 2.83
C GLY A 263 20.59 28.21 3.79
N LEU A 264 20.48 27.97 5.12
CA LEU A 264 21.07 28.86 6.12
C LEU A 264 22.61 28.91 6.02
N LEU A 265 23.25 27.72 5.89
CA LEU A 265 24.71 27.65 5.72
C LEU A 265 25.14 28.37 4.47
N CYS A 266 24.39 28.24 3.38
CA CYS A 266 24.67 28.92 2.14
C CYS A 266 24.57 30.47 2.26
N ILE A 267 23.54 30.99 2.92
CA ILE A 267 23.41 32.42 3.16
C ILE A 267 24.66 32.95 3.90
N VAL A 268 25.17 32.21 4.88
CA VAL A 268 26.40 32.57 5.61
C VAL A 268 27.59 32.60 4.64
N ILE A 269 27.73 31.60 3.76
CA ILE A 269 28.82 31.56 2.76
C ILE A 269 28.69 32.72 1.76
N CYS A 270 27.48 32.98 1.27
CA CYS A 270 27.21 34.12 0.38
C CYS A 270 27.64 35.45 0.98
N VAL A 271 27.31 35.71 2.25
CA VAL A 271 27.71 36.90 2.97
C VAL A 271 29.25 37.00 3.11
N ILE A 272 29.89 35.84 3.44
CA ILE A 272 31.36 35.78 3.53
C ILE A 272 32.00 36.15 2.18
N VAL A 273 31.55 35.52 1.08
CA VAL A 273 32.07 35.77 -0.28
C VAL A 273 31.86 37.22 -0.67
N PHE A 274 30.66 37.77 -0.47
CA PHE A 274 30.37 39.19 -0.74
C PHE A 274 31.33 40.13 -0.02
N ILE A 275 31.59 39.89 1.27
CA ILE A 275 32.54 40.69 2.06
C ILE A 275 33.97 40.53 1.54
N LEU A 276 34.42 39.29 1.29
CA LEU A 276 35.76 39.01 0.80
C LEU A 276 36.05 39.66 -0.55
N GLU A 277 35.15 39.55 -1.52
CA GLU A 277 35.27 40.16 -2.83
C GLU A 277 35.25 41.70 -2.77
N SER A 278 34.32 42.25 -1.97
CA SER A 278 34.28 43.71 -1.76
C SER A 278 35.54 44.24 -1.12
N LEU A 279 36.16 43.51 -0.17
CA LEU A 279 37.46 43.85 0.44
C LEU A 279 38.64 43.71 -0.56
N SER A 280 38.50 42.83 -1.55
CA SER A 280 39.48 42.64 -2.61
C SER A 280 39.46 43.73 -3.69
N GLY A 281 38.58 44.72 -3.59
CA GLY A 281 38.44 45.83 -4.53
C GLY A 281 37.58 45.52 -5.76
N ILE A 282 36.91 44.39 -5.77
CA ILE A 282 35.87 44.05 -6.77
C ILE A 282 34.67 44.97 -6.53
N SER A 283 34.02 45.39 -7.62
CA SER A 283 32.84 46.25 -7.47
C SER A 283 31.75 45.59 -6.62
N TRP A 284 31.04 46.34 -5.77
CA TRP A 284 30.00 45.79 -4.92
C TRP A 284 28.91 45.07 -5.74
N LEU A 285 28.66 45.49 -6.98
CA LEU A 285 27.68 44.88 -7.88
C LEU A 285 28.16 43.50 -8.38
N GLU A 286 29.44 43.40 -8.77
CA GLU A 286 30.01 42.08 -9.17
C GLU A 286 30.05 41.11 -7.99
N SER A 287 30.47 41.60 -6.79
CA SER A 287 30.42 40.81 -5.56
C SER A 287 28.99 40.35 -5.20
N PHE A 288 28.00 41.23 -5.48
CA PHE A 288 26.59 40.86 -5.30
C PHE A 288 26.13 39.81 -6.32
N LYS A 289 26.51 39.98 -7.61
CA LYS A 289 26.22 38.97 -8.65
C LYS A 289 26.81 37.58 -8.28
N THR A 290 28.05 37.56 -7.77
CA THR A 290 28.71 36.33 -7.27
C THR A 290 27.97 35.72 -6.10
N ALA A 291 27.59 36.50 -5.11
CA ALA A 291 26.84 36.03 -3.95
C ALA A 291 25.47 35.46 -4.34
N VAL A 292 24.79 36.07 -5.33
CA VAL A 292 23.54 35.56 -5.89
C VAL A 292 23.78 34.24 -6.65
N ALA A 293 24.85 34.15 -7.47
CA ALA A 293 25.22 32.90 -8.12
C ALA A 293 25.41 31.78 -7.12
N LEU A 294 26.14 32.04 -6.05
CA LEU A 294 26.40 31.07 -5.00
C LEU A 294 25.10 30.65 -4.27
N ALA A 295 24.19 31.61 -4.04
CA ALA A 295 22.89 31.32 -3.45
C ALA A 295 22.05 30.38 -4.31
N VAL A 296 22.09 30.55 -5.63
CA VAL A 296 21.41 29.69 -6.61
C VAL A 296 22.01 28.28 -6.62
N ALA A 297 23.34 28.17 -6.64
CA ALA A 297 24.07 26.91 -6.64
C ALA A 297 23.73 26.01 -5.43
N ALA A 298 23.40 26.63 -4.31
CA ALA A 298 23.31 25.89 -3.03
C ALA A 298 21.97 25.26 -2.75
N VAL A 299 20.92 25.59 -3.49
CA VAL A 299 19.56 25.06 -3.22
C VAL A 299 19.20 23.97 -4.22
N PRO A 300 19.01 22.73 -3.75
CA PRO A 300 18.57 21.64 -4.61
C PRO A 300 17.08 21.80 -4.96
N GLU A 301 16.77 22.63 -5.96
CA GLU A 301 15.40 23.01 -6.34
C GLU A 301 14.52 21.82 -6.70
N GLY A 302 15.09 20.74 -7.24
CA GLY A 302 14.37 19.54 -7.66
C GLY A 302 14.04 18.55 -6.55
N LEU A 303 14.68 18.61 -5.38
CA LEU A 303 14.71 17.51 -4.40
C LEU A 303 13.34 17.09 -3.90
N ALA A 304 12.52 18.00 -3.41
CA ALA A 304 11.19 17.67 -2.85
C ALA A 304 10.22 17.18 -3.95
N ALA A 305 10.30 17.77 -5.14
CA ALA A 305 9.49 17.39 -6.28
C ALA A 305 9.87 15.99 -6.80
N THR A 306 11.16 15.71 -6.96
CA THR A 306 11.68 14.42 -7.43
C THR A 306 11.27 13.30 -6.49
N VAL A 307 11.45 13.47 -5.18
CA VAL A 307 11.04 12.48 -4.16
C VAL A 307 9.54 12.20 -4.24
N THR A 308 8.71 13.24 -4.37
CA THR A 308 7.25 13.06 -4.47
C THR A 308 6.85 12.29 -5.72
N ILE A 309 7.48 12.57 -6.86
CA ILE A 309 7.22 11.86 -8.13
C ILE A 309 7.70 10.43 -8.05
N VAL A 310 8.89 10.18 -7.51
CA VAL A 310 9.45 8.84 -7.31
C VAL A 310 8.50 7.99 -6.45
N LEU A 311 8.00 8.54 -5.34
CA LEU A 311 7.00 7.87 -4.50
C LEU A 311 5.72 7.57 -5.28
N ALA A 312 5.16 8.53 -6.02
CA ALA A 312 3.93 8.35 -6.78
C ALA A 312 4.05 7.28 -7.87
N VAL A 313 5.15 7.30 -8.65
CA VAL A 313 5.42 6.30 -9.69
C VAL A 313 5.64 4.91 -9.07
N SER A 314 6.34 4.86 -7.94
CA SER A 314 6.62 3.61 -7.22
C SER A 314 5.35 2.98 -6.65
N VAL A 315 4.45 3.76 -6.07
CA VAL A 315 3.13 3.27 -5.62
C VAL A 315 2.33 2.72 -6.80
N THR A 316 2.39 3.37 -7.97
CA THR A 316 1.75 2.84 -9.19
C THR A 316 2.32 1.46 -9.59
N LYS A 317 3.62 1.23 -9.41
CA LYS A 317 4.23 -0.10 -9.64
C LYS A 317 3.74 -1.12 -8.60
N MET A 318 3.60 -0.74 -7.32
CA MET A 318 3.11 -1.61 -6.26
C MET A 318 1.66 -2.05 -6.51
N VAL A 319 0.81 -1.16 -7.01
CA VAL A 319 -0.57 -1.50 -7.42
C VAL A 319 -0.58 -2.59 -8.51
N LYS A 320 0.30 -2.51 -9.49
CA LYS A 320 0.46 -3.56 -10.52
C LYS A 320 0.94 -4.90 -9.95
N GLN A 321 1.49 -4.89 -8.76
CA GLN A 321 1.93 -6.05 -7.99
C GLN A 321 0.95 -6.39 -6.85
N HIS A 322 -0.33 -6.07 -7.03
CA HIS A 322 -1.43 -6.38 -6.12
C HIS A 322 -1.39 -5.71 -4.74
N ALA A 323 -0.58 -4.66 -4.56
CA ALA A 323 -0.52 -3.89 -3.31
C ALA A 323 -1.00 -2.44 -3.53
N ILE A 324 -2.19 -2.10 -3.04
CA ILE A 324 -2.73 -0.74 -3.05
C ILE A 324 -2.29 -0.02 -1.79
N ILE A 325 -1.47 1.00 -1.92
CA ILE A 325 -1.02 1.85 -0.81
C ILE A 325 -2.00 3.03 -0.66
N ARG A 326 -2.62 3.17 0.49
CA ARG A 326 -3.59 4.24 0.79
C ARG A 326 -2.95 5.53 1.30
N LYS A 327 -1.78 5.42 1.94
CA LYS A 327 -1.04 6.56 2.50
C LYS A 327 0.40 6.52 2.01
N LEU A 328 0.89 7.58 1.37
CA LEU A 328 2.26 7.65 0.86
C LEU A 328 3.35 7.38 1.92
N PRO A 329 3.23 7.87 3.18
CA PRO A 329 4.22 7.58 4.22
C PRO A 329 4.44 6.08 4.46
N ALA A 330 3.42 5.25 4.18
CA ALA A 330 3.52 3.81 4.38
C ALA A 330 4.58 3.15 3.50
N VAL A 331 4.91 3.70 2.34
CA VAL A 331 5.93 3.15 1.42
C VAL A 331 7.30 3.15 2.08
N GLU A 332 7.67 4.25 2.74
CA GLU A 332 8.93 4.37 3.48
C GLU A 332 8.97 3.40 4.67
N THR A 333 7.89 3.39 5.45
CA THR A 333 7.76 2.54 6.64
C THR A 333 7.80 1.06 6.26
N LEU A 334 7.19 0.70 5.13
CA LEU A 334 7.16 -0.66 4.61
C LEU A 334 8.56 -1.21 4.34
N GLY A 335 9.45 -0.41 3.75
CA GLY A 335 10.85 -0.79 3.53
C GLY A 335 11.65 -1.05 4.81
N SER A 336 11.23 -0.47 5.93
CA SER A 336 11.86 -0.62 7.25
C SER A 336 11.18 -1.71 8.11
N THR A 337 10.15 -2.41 7.58
CA THR A 337 9.43 -3.45 8.31
C THR A 337 10.38 -4.55 8.77
N SER A 338 10.31 -4.86 10.05
CA SER A 338 11.13 -5.90 10.70
C SER A 338 10.29 -7.06 11.24
N ILE A 339 9.01 -6.83 11.52
CA ILE A 339 8.05 -7.83 12.01
C ILE A 339 6.82 -7.83 11.11
N VAL A 340 6.37 -9.01 10.69
CA VAL A 340 5.09 -9.19 10.01
C VAL A 340 4.23 -10.11 10.86
N CYS A 341 3.21 -9.56 11.51
CA CYS A 341 2.18 -10.29 12.21
C CYS A 341 1.09 -10.67 11.21
N SER A 342 0.95 -11.94 10.93
CA SER A 342 -0.01 -12.44 9.93
C SER A 342 -1.11 -13.26 10.56
N ASP A 343 -2.35 -12.97 10.20
CA ASP A 343 -3.43 -13.92 10.42
C ASP A 343 -3.16 -15.18 9.58
N LYS A 344 -3.62 -16.33 10.06
CA LYS A 344 -3.40 -17.60 9.38
C LYS A 344 -4.35 -17.75 8.19
N THR A 345 -5.67 -17.64 8.47
CA THR A 345 -6.72 -18.03 7.53
C THR A 345 -6.82 -17.06 6.35
N GLY A 346 -6.85 -17.61 5.13
CA GLY A 346 -6.97 -16.80 3.92
C GLY A 346 -5.73 -16.01 3.52
N THR A 347 -4.77 -15.80 4.45
CA THR A 347 -3.51 -15.08 4.20
C THR A 347 -2.33 -16.04 4.01
N LEU A 348 -2.03 -16.85 5.02
CA LEU A 348 -0.98 -17.87 4.97
C LEU A 348 -1.49 -19.17 4.39
N THR A 349 -2.78 -19.41 4.49
CA THR A 349 -3.47 -20.60 3.97
C THR A 349 -4.43 -20.23 2.84
N GLN A 350 -4.93 -21.24 2.13
CA GLN A 350 -5.77 -21.06 0.94
C GLN A 350 -7.22 -20.66 1.26
N ASN A 351 -7.63 -20.70 2.54
CA ASN A 351 -9.02 -20.59 2.99
C ASN A 351 -9.93 -21.62 2.30
N LYS A 352 -9.42 -22.82 2.12
CA LYS A 352 -10.08 -23.92 1.42
C LYS A 352 -9.75 -25.22 2.09
N MET A 353 -10.73 -25.85 2.72
CA MET A 353 -10.53 -27.19 3.29
C MET A 353 -10.21 -28.17 2.18
N THR A 354 -9.21 -29.02 2.42
CA THR A 354 -8.76 -30.05 1.48
C THR A 354 -8.51 -31.35 2.23
N ILE A 355 -9.04 -32.46 1.72
CA ILE A 355 -8.76 -33.78 2.26
C ILE A 355 -7.37 -34.20 1.83
N LEU A 356 -6.54 -34.57 2.80
CA LEU A 356 -5.17 -35.04 2.56
C LEU A 356 -5.04 -36.53 2.87
N LYS A 357 -5.66 -37.00 3.96
CA LYS A 357 -5.52 -38.38 4.43
C LYS A 357 -6.86 -39.08 4.58
N THR A 358 -6.84 -40.39 4.45
CA THR A 358 -7.99 -41.29 4.61
C THR A 358 -7.62 -42.48 5.46
N TYR A 359 -8.60 -43.04 6.18
CA TYR A 359 -8.49 -44.25 6.95
C TYR A 359 -9.74 -45.09 6.72
N LEU A 360 -9.58 -46.33 6.36
CA LEU A 360 -10.65 -47.33 6.30
C LEU A 360 -10.59 -48.24 7.51
N ASP A 361 -11.75 -48.76 7.96
CA ASP A 361 -11.83 -49.67 9.12
C ASP A 361 -10.90 -50.88 8.95
N GLY A 362 -10.01 -51.06 9.93
CA GLY A 362 -9.00 -52.14 9.94
C GLY A 362 -7.80 -51.93 9.02
N ASP A 363 -7.62 -50.77 8.41
CA ASP A 363 -6.49 -50.44 7.51
C ASP A 363 -5.47 -49.48 8.19
N GLU A 364 -4.52 -48.96 7.45
CA GLU A 364 -3.59 -47.90 7.86
C GLU A 364 -4.06 -46.54 7.33
N VAL A 365 -3.56 -45.44 7.93
CA VAL A 365 -3.77 -44.10 7.42
C VAL A 365 -3.00 -43.93 6.12
N LYS A 366 -3.67 -43.50 5.03
CA LYS A 366 -3.12 -43.31 3.69
C LYS A 366 -3.33 -41.90 3.21
N ASP A 367 -2.45 -41.44 2.33
CA ASP A 367 -2.67 -40.21 1.60
C ASP A 367 -3.81 -40.36 0.58
N LEU A 368 -4.57 -39.32 0.34
CA LEU A 368 -5.70 -39.35 -0.61
C LEU A 368 -5.28 -39.77 -2.03
N GLU A 369 -4.05 -39.52 -2.42
CA GLU A 369 -3.50 -39.89 -3.71
C GLU A 369 -3.35 -41.42 -3.91
N GLU A 370 -3.35 -42.16 -2.80
CA GLU A 370 -3.28 -43.61 -2.77
C GLU A 370 -4.67 -44.27 -2.67
N ALA A 371 -5.75 -43.51 -2.95
CA ALA A 371 -7.13 -43.96 -2.82
C ALA A 371 -7.43 -45.17 -3.72
N ASP A 372 -7.91 -46.25 -3.11
CA ASP A 372 -8.43 -47.44 -3.76
C ASP A 372 -9.97 -47.37 -3.97
N SER A 373 -10.58 -48.39 -4.50
CA SER A 373 -12.04 -48.44 -4.76
C SER A 373 -12.86 -48.29 -3.47
N LYS A 374 -12.40 -48.83 -2.34
CA LYS A 374 -13.11 -48.76 -1.06
C LYS A 374 -13.04 -47.32 -0.50
N THR A 375 -11.88 -46.69 -0.64
CA THR A 375 -11.70 -45.26 -0.28
C THR A 375 -12.62 -44.36 -1.11
N ILE A 376 -12.76 -44.66 -2.41
CA ILE A 376 -13.69 -43.94 -3.30
C ILE A 376 -15.14 -44.14 -2.84
N ASP A 377 -15.55 -45.33 -2.47
CA ASP A 377 -16.90 -45.61 -1.95
C ASP A 377 -17.17 -44.83 -0.65
N MET A 378 -16.18 -44.77 0.24
CA MET A 378 -16.26 -43.94 1.45
C MET A 378 -16.43 -42.45 1.11
N LEU A 379 -15.67 -41.93 0.15
CA LEU A 379 -15.79 -40.51 -0.29
C LEU A 379 -17.14 -40.23 -0.92
N ASN A 380 -17.70 -41.22 -1.67
CA ASN A 380 -19.03 -41.11 -2.26
C ASN A 380 -20.11 -41.08 -1.16
N ALA A 381 -19.95 -41.87 -0.09
CA ALA A 381 -20.84 -41.83 1.06
C ALA A 381 -20.81 -40.44 1.75
N PHE A 382 -19.65 -39.90 2.00
CA PHE A 382 -19.49 -38.53 2.50
C PHE A 382 -20.17 -37.50 1.60
N THR A 383 -20.01 -37.64 0.28
CA THR A 383 -20.58 -36.72 -0.73
C THR A 383 -22.10 -36.79 -0.74
N LEU A 384 -22.70 -37.99 -0.63
CA LEU A 384 -24.14 -38.19 -0.54
C LEU A 384 -24.70 -37.59 0.76
N CYS A 385 -23.93 -37.64 1.87
CA CYS A 385 -24.28 -37.07 3.17
C CYS A 385 -23.84 -35.61 3.31
N SER A 386 -23.73 -34.84 2.24
CA SER A 386 -23.34 -33.42 2.25
C SER A 386 -24.36 -32.56 1.53
N ASP A 387 -24.56 -31.32 1.98
CA ASP A 387 -25.46 -30.35 1.36
C ASP A 387 -24.72 -29.44 0.34
N ALA A 388 -23.41 -29.34 0.45
CA ALA A 388 -22.59 -28.58 -0.48
C ALA A 388 -22.75 -29.08 -1.94
N SER A 389 -22.66 -28.15 -2.90
CA SER A 389 -22.66 -28.45 -4.33
C SER A 389 -21.58 -27.69 -5.09
N ILE A 390 -21.11 -28.26 -6.21
CA ILE A 390 -20.14 -27.65 -7.12
C ILE A 390 -20.71 -27.77 -8.53
N ASP A 391 -21.41 -26.73 -8.99
CA ASP A 391 -22.06 -26.68 -10.31
C ASP A 391 -21.42 -25.58 -11.16
N ASP A 392 -20.97 -25.93 -12.37
CA ASP A 392 -20.37 -25.00 -13.33
C ASP A 392 -19.32 -24.03 -12.74
N GLY A 393 -18.51 -24.54 -11.79
CA GLY A 393 -17.46 -23.75 -11.12
C GLY A 393 -17.96 -22.88 -9.98
N LYS A 394 -19.27 -22.85 -9.70
CA LYS A 394 -19.84 -22.22 -8.49
C LYS A 394 -19.86 -23.21 -7.36
N VAL A 395 -19.29 -22.80 -6.23
CA VAL A 395 -19.21 -23.58 -5.01
C VAL A 395 -20.26 -23.05 -4.03
N LEU A 396 -21.13 -23.92 -3.51
CA LEU A 396 -22.16 -23.58 -2.51
C LEU A 396 -22.05 -24.57 -1.36
N GLY A 397 -22.10 -24.09 -0.12
CA GLY A 397 -22.12 -24.90 1.08
C GLY A 397 -20.99 -24.59 2.07
N ASP A 398 -20.98 -25.32 3.20
CA ASP A 398 -19.93 -25.22 4.22
C ASP A 398 -18.57 -25.70 3.66
N PRO A 399 -17.45 -25.03 3.96
CA PRO A 399 -16.12 -25.40 3.46
C PRO A 399 -15.72 -26.84 3.75
N THR A 400 -16.14 -27.40 4.89
CA THR A 400 -15.88 -28.79 5.26
C THR A 400 -16.61 -29.76 4.31
N GLU A 401 -17.85 -29.48 3.98
CA GLU A 401 -18.64 -30.30 3.04
C GLU A 401 -18.18 -30.13 1.60
N VAL A 402 -17.78 -28.91 1.23
CA VAL A 402 -17.19 -28.62 -0.08
C VAL A 402 -15.94 -29.50 -0.31
N ALA A 403 -15.10 -29.66 0.71
CA ALA A 403 -13.91 -30.53 0.63
C ALA A 403 -14.27 -32.00 0.35
N LEU A 404 -15.35 -32.49 0.94
CA LEU A 404 -15.85 -33.85 0.71
C LEU A 404 -16.31 -34.05 -0.76
N VAL A 405 -17.12 -33.11 -1.25
CA VAL A 405 -17.63 -33.15 -2.63
C VAL A 405 -16.48 -32.97 -3.65
N GLU A 406 -15.51 -32.12 -3.35
CA GLU A 406 -14.38 -31.89 -4.22
C GLU A 406 -13.43 -33.08 -4.30
N ALA A 407 -13.24 -33.81 -3.19
CA ALA A 407 -12.45 -35.05 -3.18
C ALA A 407 -13.09 -36.13 -4.06
N SER A 408 -14.40 -36.36 -3.97
CA SER A 408 -15.12 -37.24 -4.85
C SER A 408 -15.02 -36.83 -6.33
N LYS A 409 -15.16 -35.57 -6.61
CA LYS A 409 -15.02 -35.00 -7.97
C LYS A 409 -13.62 -35.22 -8.54
N LYS A 410 -12.56 -35.09 -7.73
CA LYS A 410 -11.18 -35.41 -8.15
C LYS A 410 -11.02 -36.89 -8.53
N MET A 411 -11.82 -37.78 -7.94
CA MET A 411 -11.88 -39.20 -8.27
C MET A 411 -12.86 -39.53 -9.43
N ASN A 412 -13.30 -38.47 -10.18
CA ASN A 412 -14.25 -38.54 -11.30
C ASN A 412 -15.68 -38.92 -10.93
N PHE A 413 -16.13 -38.68 -9.71
CA PHE A 413 -17.50 -38.87 -9.26
C PHE A 413 -18.17 -37.51 -9.01
N GLU A 414 -19.18 -37.18 -9.81
CA GLU A 414 -19.96 -35.97 -9.60
C GLU A 414 -21.14 -36.22 -8.69
N LYS A 415 -21.36 -35.33 -7.72
CA LYS A 415 -22.47 -35.42 -6.75
C LYS A 415 -23.82 -35.60 -7.44
N LYS A 416 -24.09 -34.88 -8.54
CA LYS A 416 -25.34 -34.99 -9.28
C LYS A 416 -25.57 -36.40 -9.81
N ALA A 417 -24.58 -37.03 -10.40
CA ALA A 417 -24.66 -38.39 -10.90
C ALA A 417 -24.84 -39.42 -9.74
N LEU A 418 -24.19 -39.19 -8.60
CA LEU A 418 -24.39 -40.01 -7.40
C LEU A 418 -25.81 -39.86 -6.87
N MET A 419 -26.38 -38.68 -6.80
CA MET A 419 -27.77 -38.45 -6.35
C MET A 419 -28.83 -39.02 -7.32
N GLU A 420 -28.53 -39.06 -8.62
CA GLU A 420 -29.39 -39.73 -9.59
C GLU A 420 -29.38 -41.27 -9.40
N LYS A 421 -28.23 -41.85 -9.06
CA LYS A 421 -28.08 -43.29 -8.78
C LYS A 421 -28.61 -43.65 -7.39
N TYR A 422 -28.39 -42.82 -6.39
CA TYR A 422 -28.77 -43.00 -4.99
C TYR A 422 -29.65 -41.84 -4.53
N PRO A 423 -30.93 -41.76 -4.90
CA PRO A 423 -31.79 -40.66 -4.53
C PRO A 423 -31.95 -40.54 -3.00
N ARG A 424 -31.75 -39.32 -2.49
CA ARG A 424 -31.99 -39.00 -1.06
C ARG A 424 -33.50 -39.04 -0.80
N VAL A 425 -33.94 -39.83 0.19
CA VAL A 425 -35.36 -40.02 0.54
C VAL A 425 -35.68 -39.61 1.96
N GLY A 426 -34.68 -39.28 2.79
CA GLY A 426 -34.84 -38.81 4.14
C GLY A 426 -33.58 -38.16 4.68
N GLU A 427 -33.70 -37.35 5.75
CA GLU A 427 -32.55 -36.72 6.40
C GLU A 427 -32.82 -36.41 7.86
N LEU A 428 -31.73 -36.40 8.64
CA LEU A 428 -31.58 -35.74 9.93
C LEU A 428 -30.49 -34.70 9.76
N ALA A 429 -30.89 -33.42 9.71
CA ALA A 429 -29.96 -32.30 9.49
C ALA A 429 -28.86 -32.27 10.56
N PHE A 430 -27.75 -31.59 10.27
CA PHE A 430 -26.67 -31.41 11.22
C PHE A 430 -27.16 -30.70 12.50
N ASP A 431 -26.77 -31.22 13.62
CA ASP A 431 -27.02 -30.65 14.93
C ASP A 431 -25.70 -30.55 15.71
N SER A 432 -25.44 -29.37 16.30
CA SER A 432 -24.17 -29.07 16.99
C SER A 432 -23.99 -29.81 18.30
N ASP A 433 -25.07 -30.14 19.00
CA ASP A 433 -25.00 -30.87 20.28
C ASP A 433 -24.75 -32.35 20.01
N ARG A 434 -25.39 -32.87 18.97
CA ARG A 434 -25.23 -34.24 18.47
C ARG A 434 -23.93 -34.42 17.65
N LYS A 435 -23.40 -33.38 17.03
CA LYS A 435 -22.20 -33.37 16.16
C LYS A 435 -22.26 -34.33 14.99
N MET A 436 -23.45 -34.62 14.48
CA MET A 436 -23.69 -35.55 13.37
C MET A 436 -24.75 -35.04 12.42
N MET A 437 -24.73 -35.58 11.20
CA MET A 437 -25.74 -35.44 10.15
C MET A 437 -25.96 -36.79 9.50
N SER A 438 -27.22 -37.14 9.21
CA SER A 438 -27.59 -38.40 8.56
C SER A 438 -28.49 -38.16 7.35
N VAL A 439 -28.28 -38.94 6.29
CA VAL A 439 -29.17 -38.96 5.13
C VAL A 439 -29.57 -40.40 4.85
N ILE A 440 -30.76 -40.59 4.30
CA ILE A 440 -31.20 -41.89 3.82
C ILE A 440 -31.26 -41.87 2.31
N VAL A 441 -30.56 -42.78 1.66
CA VAL A 441 -30.57 -42.92 0.21
C VAL A 441 -31.20 -44.25 -0.19
N LYS A 442 -31.78 -44.25 -1.39
CA LYS A 442 -32.33 -45.50 -1.99
C LYS A 442 -31.24 -46.13 -2.88
N ASP A 443 -30.95 -47.45 -2.60
CA ASP A 443 -29.98 -48.24 -3.37
C ASP A 443 -30.70 -49.49 -3.91
N GLY A 444 -31.22 -49.38 -5.12
CA GLY A 444 -32.03 -50.42 -5.75
C GLY A 444 -33.31 -50.70 -4.92
N ASP A 445 -33.41 -51.92 -4.35
CA ASP A 445 -34.54 -52.30 -3.54
C ASP A 445 -34.32 -52.08 -2.02
N HIS A 446 -33.13 -51.66 -1.63
CA HIS A 446 -32.75 -51.37 -0.24
C HIS A 446 -32.65 -49.87 0.05
N TYR A 447 -32.54 -49.55 1.33
CA TYR A 447 -32.30 -48.19 1.82
C TYR A 447 -31.04 -48.19 2.67
N VAL A 448 -30.25 -47.13 2.54
CA VAL A 448 -29.00 -46.97 3.30
C VAL A 448 -29.04 -45.64 4.01
N SER A 449 -28.94 -45.65 5.33
CA SER A 449 -28.62 -44.45 6.06
C SER A 449 -27.10 -44.22 6.05
N ILE A 450 -26.67 -42.98 5.74
CA ILE A 450 -25.28 -42.56 5.76
C ILE A 450 -25.19 -41.50 6.80
N THR A 451 -24.35 -41.68 7.83
CA THR A 451 -24.16 -40.77 8.94
C THR A 451 -22.71 -40.27 8.95
N LYS A 452 -22.50 -38.97 8.92
CA LYS A 452 -21.18 -38.32 9.11
C LYS A 452 -21.15 -37.52 10.39
N GLY A 453 -19.97 -37.44 11.01
CA GLY A 453 -19.83 -36.71 12.26
C GLY A 453 -18.43 -36.74 12.86
N GLY A 454 -18.31 -36.31 14.10
CA GLY A 454 -17.08 -36.42 14.88
C GLY A 454 -16.66 -37.84 15.10
N PRO A 455 -15.37 -38.22 15.06
CA PRO A 455 -14.90 -39.58 15.27
C PRO A 455 -15.41 -40.20 16.55
N ASP A 456 -15.33 -39.45 17.65
CA ASP A 456 -15.75 -39.86 19.01
C ASP A 456 -17.22 -40.19 19.07
N VAL A 457 -18.09 -39.41 18.44
CA VAL A 457 -19.55 -39.65 18.50
C VAL A 457 -20.01 -40.72 17.52
N ILE A 458 -19.37 -40.88 16.36
CA ILE A 458 -19.69 -41.93 15.38
C ILE A 458 -19.27 -43.30 15.91
N LEU A 459 -18.03 -43.47 16.39
CA LEU A 459 -17.53 -44.77 16.90
C LEU A 459 -18.35 -45.29 18.06
N ASN A 460 -18.79 -44.41 18.98
CA ASN A 460 -19.65 -44.81 20.11
C ASN A 460 -21.03 -45.36 19.70
N ARG A 461 -21.41 -45.16 18.42
CA ARG A 461 -22.72 -45.59 17.88
C ARG A 461 -22.61 -46.67 16.81
N CYS A 462 -21.38 -47.16 16.58
CA CYS A 462 -21.11 -48.25 15.66
C CYS A 462 -21.03 -49.56 16.38
N ARG A 463 -21.37 -50.62 15.66
CA ARG A 463 -21.22 -52.03 16.08
C ARG A 463 -19.94 -52.61 15.50
N ASP A 464 -19.38 -53.59 16.18
CA ASP A 464 -18.28 -54.44 15.68
C ASP A 464 -17.04 -53.68 15.17
N VAL A 465 -16.75 -52.51 15.73
CA VAL A 465 -15.59 -51.66 15.39
C VAL A 465 -14.49 -51.76 16.46
N ASP A 466 -13.24 -51.89 16.04
CA ASP A 466 -12.09 -51.71 16.94
C ASP A 466 -11.87 -50.21 17.20
N SER A 467 -12.58 -49.72 18.23
CA SER A 467 -12.53 -48.31 18.61
C SER A 467 -11.13 -47.84 19.01
N ASP A 468 -10.28 -48.71 19.60
CA ASP A 468 -8.93 -48.33 20.01
C ASP A 468 -8.01 -48.16 18.79
N GLN A 469 -8.12 -49.02 17.77
CA GLN A 469 -7.37 -48.89 16.54
C GLN A 469 -7.84 -47.66 15.75
N ALA A 470 -9.15 -47.45 15.63
CA ALA A 470 -9.72 -46.31 14.93
C ALA A 470 -9.34 -44.98 15.58
N MET A 471 -9.39 -44.91 16.93
CA MET A 471 -8.95 -43.69 17.65
C MET A 471 -7.44 -43.44 17.52
N THR A 472 -6.63 -44.51 17.43
CA THR A 472 -5.18 -44.37 17.15
C THR A 472 -4.95 -43.70 15.77
N ALA A 473 -5.70 -44.12 14.75
CA ALA A 473 -5.64 -43.48 13.42
C ALA A 473 -6.13 -42.04 13.46
N ASN A 474 -7.19 -41.72 14.21
CA ASN A 474 -7.65 -40.37 14.45
C ASN A 474 -6.55 -39.52 15.10
N ASP A 475 -5.89 -40.05 16.13
CA ASP A 475 -4.80 -39.32 16.84
C ASP A 475 -3.58 -39.11 15.96
N GLU A 476 -3.29 -40.04 15.06
CA GLU A 476 -2.25 -39.87 14.04
C GLU A 476 -2.59 -38.72 13.10
N MET A 477 -3.79 -38.68 12.54
CA MET A 477 -4.25 -37.60 11.70
C MET A 477 -4.27 -36.24 12.47
N ALA A 478 -4.69 -36.27 13.74
CA ALA A 478 -4.73 -35.09 14.60
C ALA A 478 -3.33 -34.52 14.92
N LYS A 479 -2.28 -35.38 15.01
CA LYS A 479 -0.88 -34.91 15.15
C LYS A 479 -0.42 -34.12 13.94
N ASP A 480 -0.93 -34.43 12.75
CA ASP A 480 -0.69 -33.67 11.52
C ASP A 480 -1.64 -32.45 11.37
N ALA A 481 -2.33 -32.10 12.46
CA ALA A 481 -3.30 -31.00 12.53
C ALA A 481 -4.49 -31.14 11.57
N LEU A 482 -4.81 -32.35 11.15
CA LEU A 482 -5.97 -32.59 10.31
C LEU A 482 -7.26 -32.55 11.15
N ARG A 483 -8.30 -31.96 10.60
CA ARG A 483 -9.66 -32.07 11.07
C ARG A 483 -10.22 -33.40 10.58
N VAL A 484 -10.56 -34.27 11.49
CA VAL A 484 -11.05 -35.63 11.14
C VAL A 484 -12.57 -35.65 11.18
N LEU A 485 -13.15 -36.26 10.14
CA LEU A 485 -14.56 -36.61 10.09
C LEU A 485 -14.69 -38.13 9.86
N ALA A 486 -15.68 -38.73 10.54
CA ALA A 486 -16.05 -40.11 10.42
C ALA A 486 -17.30 -40.29 9.56
N VAL A 487 -17.42 -41.44 8.89
CA VAL A 487 -18.63 -41.88 8.22
C VAL A 487 -18.96 -43.31 8.57
N ALA A 488 -20.24 -43.54 8.81
CA ALA A 488 -20.81 -44.88 9.06
C ALA A 488 -22.10 -45.03 8.26
N VAL A 489 -22.49 -46.26 8.00
CA VAL A 489 -23.71 -46.63 7.26
C VAL A 489 -24.55 -47.63 8.01
N LYS A 490 -25.86 -47.70 7.69
CA LYS A 490 -26.72 -48.77 8.13
C LYS A 490 -27.71 -49.08 7.02
N THR A 491 -27.84 -50.39 6.68
CA THR A 491 -28.71 -50.88 5.59
C THR A 491 -30.04 -51.37 6.11
N TYR A 492 -31.10 -51.11 5.35
CA TYR A 492 -32.47 -51.46 5.66
C TYR A 492 -33.13 -52.11 4.44
N ASP A 493 -33.89 -53.19 4.67
CA ASP A 493 -34.65 -53.84 3.60
C ASP A 493 -35.88 -53.03 3.16
N THR A 494 -36.41 -52.18 4.05
CA THR A 494 -37.54 -51.29 3.80
C THR A 494 -37.27 -49.92 4.36
N MET A 495 -37.90 -48.89 3.79
CA MET A 495 -37.76 -47.52 4.31
C MET A 495 -38.11 -47.48 5.79
N PRO A 496 -37.24 -46.91 6.67
CA PRO A 496 -37.53 -46.71 8.08
C PRO A 496 -38.80 -45.92 8.32
N THR A 497 -39.68 -46.42 9.20
CA THR A 497 -40.99 -45.83 9.47
C THR A 497 -40.87 -44.49 10.22
N HIS A 498 -39.83 -44.36 11.05
CA HIS A 498 -39.51 -43.13 11.80
C HIS A 498 -38.07 -42.68 11.54
N ILE A 499 -37.86 -41.46 11.12
CA ILE A 499 -36.52 -40.87 10.94
C ILE A 499 -36.13 -40.21 12.25
N THR A 500 -35.68 -41.02 13.22
CA THR A 500 -35.24 -40.58 14.56
C THR A 500 -33.78 -40.94 14.79
N VAL A 501 -33.16 -40.27 15.73
CA VAL A 501 -31.78 -40.51 16.16
C VAL A 501 -31.60 -41.98 16.65
N GLU A 502 -32.56 -42.46 17.39
CA GLU A 502 -32.52 -43.84 17.96
C GLU A 502 -32.55 -44.90 16.88
N GLU A 503 -33.30 -44.72 15.79
CA GLU A 503 -33.47 -45.70 14.75
C GLU A 503 -32.33 -45.66 13.72
N ILE A 504 -31.85 -44.44 13.38
CA ILE A 504 -30.95 -44.25 12.25
C ILE A 504 -29.49 -44.17 12.69
N GLU A 505 -29.20 -43.55 13.82
CA GLU A 505 -27.85 -43.23 14.26
C GLU A 505 -27.29 -44.15 15.33
N ASN A 506 -27.79 -45.37 15.44
CA ASN A 506 -27.30 -46.42 16.34
C ASN A 506 -27.14 -47.75 15.59
N ASP A 507 -26.25 -48.60 16.09
CA ASP A 507 -25.90 -49.93 15.48
C ASP A 507 -25.46 -49.76 14.01
N MET A 508 -24.63 -48.75 13.73
CA MET A 508 -24.10 -48.47 12.40
C MET A 508 -22.83 -49.29 12.12
N ASP A 509 -22.55 -49.53 10.86
CA ASP A 509 -21.30 -50.11 10.37
C ASP A 509 -20.31 -48.96 10.06
N PHE A 510 -19.21 -48.93 10.79
CA PHE A 510 -18.17 -47.92 10.56
C PHE A 510 -17.48 -48.16 9.23
N ILE A 511 -17.27 -47.10 8.42
CA ILE A 511 -16.55 -47.21 7.15
C ILE A 511 -15.12 -46.64 7.30
N GLY A 512 -14.98 -45.46 7.87
CA GLY A 512 -13.66 -44.83 7.98
C GLY A 512 -13.67 -43.35 8.28
N PHE A 513 -12.47 -42.73 8.17
CA PHE A 513 -12.22 -41.31 8.39
C PHE A 513 -11.67 -40.62 7.15
N VAL A 514 -11.93 -39.35 7.09
CA VAL A 514 -11.19 -38.40 6.26
C VAL A 514 -10.52 -37.31 7.12
N GLY A 515 -9.24 -37.06 6.87
CA GLY A 515 -8.48 -35.99 7.49
C GLY A 515 -8.29 -34.82 6.53
N MET A 516 -8.75 -33.64 6.91
CA MET A 516 -8.71 -32.43 6.08
C MET A 516 -8.07 -31.25 6.80
N ILE A 517 -7.49 -30.36 6.03
CA ILE A 517 -6.87 -29.13 6.53
C ILE A 517 -7.09 -28.01 5.52
N ASP A 518 -7.00 -26.76 5.98
CA ASP A 518 -6.78 -25.60 5.10
C ASP A 518 -5.26 -25.49 4.85
N PRO A 519 -4.76 -25.92 3.67
CA PRO A 519 -3.33 -26.05 3.43
C PRO A 519 -2.64 -24.70 3.31
N ALA A 520 -1.37 -24.65 3.70
CA ALA A 520 -0.53 -23.50 3.49
C ALA A 520 -0.41 -23.16 2.00
N ARG A 521 -0.36 -21.87 1.69
CA ARG A 521 -0.06 -21.40 0.32
C ARG A 521 1.41 -21.71 0.00
N PRO A 522 1.72 -22.35 -1.14
CA PRO A 522 3.12 -22.61 -1.52
C PRO A 522 3.95 -21.32 -1.60
N GLU A 523 3.34 -20.23 -2.09
CA GLU A 523 3.97 -18.91 -2.22
C GLU A 523 4.27 -18.30 -0.84
N ALA A 524 3.47 -18.58 0.18
CA ALA A 524 3.70 -18.09 1.54
C ALA A 524 4.95 -18.73 2.15
N LYS A 525 5.19 -20.03 1.93
CA LYS A 525 6.37 -20.73 2.42
C LYS A 525 7.66 -20.12 1.86
N GLU A 526 7.69 -19.87 0.54
CA GLU A 526 8.85 -19.23 -0.09
C GLU A 526 9.01 -17.77 0.38
N ALA A 527 7.91 -17.02 0.49
CA ALA A 527 7.93 -15.64 0.98
C ALA A 527 8.46 -15.54 2.42
N ILE A 528 8.09 -16.46 3.30
CA ILE A 528 8.59 -16.55 4.68
C ILE A 528 10.10 -16.84 4.69
N ARG A 529 10.56 -17.74 3.82
CA ARG A 529 11.99 -18.03 3.66
C ARG A 529 12.78 -16.77 3.24
N VAL A 530 12.27 -16.03 2.25
CA VAL A 530 12.85 -14.77 1.79
C VAL A 530 12.82 -13.71 2.88
N ALA A 531 11.69 -13.56 3.59
CA ALA A 531 11.54 -12.64 4.71
C ALA A 531 12.58 -12.91 5.81
N LYS A 532 12.73 -14.18 6.21
CA LYS A 532 13.71 -14.60 7.22
C LYS A 532 15.15 -14.26 6.80
N HIS A 533 15.50 -14.51 5.53
CA HIS A 533 16.79 -14.15 4.98
C HIS A 533 17.03 -12.63 5.03
N ALA A 534 16.01 -11.86 4.71
CA ALA A 534 16.01 -10.40 4.75
C ALA A 534 15.95 -9.80 6.18
N GLY A 535 16.01 -10.62 7.23
CA GLY A 535 15.92 -10.19 8.62
C GLY A 535 14.53 -9.74 9.06
N VAL A 536 13.48 -10.10 8.29
CA VAL A 536 12.08 -9.84 8.64
C VAL A 536 11.49 -11.08 9.31
N ARG A 537 11.04 -10.93 10.55
CA ARG A 537 10.45 -12.03 11.31
C ARG A 537 8.94 -12.10 11.08
N THR A 538 8.47 -13.27 10.68
CA THR A 538 7.04 -13.55 10.55
C THR A 538 6.50 -14.12 11.85
N ILE A 539 5.37 -13.61 12.31
CA ILE A 539 4.63 -14.02 13.50
C ILE A 539 3.25 -14.48 13.04
N MET A 540 2.84 -15.68 13.42
CA MET A 540 1.51 -16.19 13.11
C MET A 540 0.55 -15.92 14.29
N ILE A 541 -0.60 -15.35 13.98
CA ILE A 541 -1.67 -15.06 14.92
C ILE A 541 -2.94 -15.76 14.41
N THR A 542 -3.60 -16.59 15.22
CA THR A 542 -4.74 -17.39 14.74
C THR A 542 -5.76 -17.68 15.86
N GLY A 543 -7.02 -17.86 15.44
CA GLY A 543 -8.07 -18.41 16.28
C GLY A 543 -8.01 -19.93 16.48
N ASP A 544 -7.14 -20.65 15.73
CA ASP A 544 -7.00 -22.09 15.80
C ASP A 544 -6.42 -22.60 17.13
N HIS A 545 -6.62 -23.88 17.36
CA HIS A 545 -6.03 -24.57 18.51
C HIS A 545 -4.49 -24.59 18.43
N LYS A 546 -3.84 -24.57 19.60
CA LYS A 546 -2.37 -24.53 19.74
C LYS A 546 -1.66 -25.61 18.92
N THR A 547 -2.22 -26.83 18.86
CA THR A 547 -1.65 -27.97 18.12
C THR A 547 -1.67 -27.71 16.61
N THR A 548 -2.82 -27.31 16.07
CA THR A 548 -2.98 -26.97 14.64
C THR A 548 -2.08 -25.82 14.22
N ALA A 549 -2.07 -24.76 15.02
CA ALA A 549 -1.21 -23.59 14.81
C ALA A 549 0.28 -23.95 14.78
N THR A 550 0.69 -24.85 15.69
CA THR A 550 2.07 -25.34 15.78
C THR A 550 2.49 -26.12 14.53
N ALA A 551 1.64 -27.04 14.05
CA ALA A 551 1.95 -27.85 12.87
C ALA A 551 2.07 -26.97 11.61
N ILE A 552 1.11 -26.07 11.37
CA ILE A 552 1.15 -25.14 10.21
C ILE A 552 2.36 -24.21 10.30
N ALA A 553 2.67 -23.67 11.47
CA ALA A 553 3.82 -22.78 11.66
C ALA A 553 5.16 -23.49 11.44
N LYS A 554 5.27 -24.77 11.78
CA LYS A 554 6.45 -25.60 11.48
C LYS A 554 6.57 -25.85 9.98
N ASP A 555 5.49 -26.22 9.31
CA ASP A 555 5.50 -26.44 7.86
C ASP A 555 5.89 -25.17 7.09
N LEU A 556 5.37 -24.02 7.48
CA LEU A 556 5.71 -22.71 6.90
C LEU A 556 7.12 -22.21 7.27
N GLY A 557 7.80 -22.83 8.23
CA GLY A 557 9.11 -22.37 8.71
C GLY A 557 9.07 -21.12 9.58
N ILE A 558 7.90 -20.76 10.12
CA ILE A 558 7.70 -19.66 11.08
C ILE A 558 8.23 -20.04 12.47
N LEU A 559 7.94 -21.25 12.92
CA LEU A 559 8.36 -21.77 14.22
C LEU A 559 9.71 -22.50 14.08
N ASN A 560 10.75 -21.94 14.69
CA ASN A 560 12.12 -22.50 14.67
C ASN A 560 12.52 -22.98 16.07
N GLU A 561 13.65 -23.69 16.18
CA GLU A 561 14.22 -24.11 17.46
C GLU A 561 14.43 -22.90 18.38
N GLY A 562 14.05 -23.03 19.66
CA GLY A 562 14.12 -21.96 20.65
C GLY A 562 12.99 -20.95 20.61
N GLN A 563 12.02 -21.10 19.72
CA GLN A 563 10.81 -20.26 19.68
C GLN A 563 9.61 -21.03 20.24
N GLU A 564 8.67 -20.28 20.83
CA GLU A 564 7.55 -20.85 21.56
C GLU A 564 6.20 -20.49 20.91
N VAL A 565 5.19 -21.29 21.25
CA VAL A 565 3.78 -21.08 20.92
C VAL A 565 3.03 -20.75 22.21
N ILE A 566 2.29 -19.65 22.21
CA ILE A 566 1.46 -19.23 23.35
C ILE A 566 -0.01 -19.23 22.97
N SER A 567 -0.89 -19.62 23.92
CA SER A 567 -2.34 -19.55 23.74
C SER A 567 -2.91 -18.21 24.22
N GLY A 568 -4.11 -17.86 23.72
CA GLY A 568 -4.83 -16.67 24.18
C GLY A 568 -5.17 -16.72 25.69
N GLU A 569 -5.38 -17.93 26.24
CA GLU A 569 -5.60 -18.10 27.68
C GLU A 569 -4.33 -17.75 28.47
N GLU A 570 -3.17 -18.30 28.08
CA GLU A 570 -1.87 -17.97 28.68
C GLU A 570 -1.57 -16.47 28.53
N LEU A 571 -1.91 -15.89 27.38
CA LEU A 571 -1.70 -14.47 27.11
C LEU A 571 -2.59 -13.56 27.96
N SER A 572 -3.84 -13.95 28.24
CA SER A 572 -4.77 -13.22 29.10
C SER A 572 -4.32 -13.14 30.57
N GLN A 573 -3.43 -14.04 30.99
CA GLN A 573 -2.86 -14.05 32.35
C GLN A 573 -1.62 -13.17 32.47
N MET A 574 -1.08 -12.68 31.34
CA MET A 574 0.10 -11.81 31.32
C MET A 574 -0.30 -10.33 31.34
N SER A 575 0.45 -9.53 32.09
CA SER A 575 0.39 -8.08 31.94
C SER A 575 1.02 -7.62 30.62
N GLN A 576 0.66 -6.41 30.17
CA GLN A 576 1.27 -5.83 28.95
C GLN A 576 2.80 -5.72 29.07
N GLU A 577 3.31 -5.31 30.25
CA GLU A 577 4.75 -5.19 30.51
C GLU A 577 5.46 -6.54 30.48
N GLU A 578 4.80 -7.61 30.94
CA GLU A 578 5.34 -8.95 30.89
C GLU A 578 5.37 -9.50 29.47
N LEU A 579 4.31 -9.24 28.66
CA LEU A 579 4.29 -9.56 27.23
C LEU A 579 5.42 -8.81 26.50
N GLU A 580 5.59 -7.53 26.76
CA GLU A 580 6.66 -6.72 26.17
C GLU A 580 8.05 -7.28 26.46
N LYS A 581 8.30 -7.78 27.67
CA LYS A 581 9.59 -8.41 28.02
C LYS A 581 9.83 -9.70 27.26
N ASN A 582 8.79 -10.51 27.05
CA ASN A 582 8.89 -11.88 26.54
C ASN A 582 8.50 -12.03 25.07
N VAL A 583 8.01 -10.99 24.40
CA VAL A 583 7.43 -11.07 23.05
C VAL A 583 8.38 -11.72 22.03
N GLU A 584 9.68 -11.58 22.20
CA GLU A 584 10.68 -12.16 21.29
C GLU A 584 10.78 -13.70 21.38
N LYS A 585 10.26 -14.32 22.46
CA LYS A 585 10.23 -15.78 22.61
C LYS A 585 9.17 -16.41 21.71
N TYR A 586 8.07 -15.68 21.48
CA TYR A 586 6.89 -16.23 20.80
C TYR A 586 6.90 -15.93 19.30
N SER A 587 6.61 -16.94 18.48
CA SER A 587 6.41 -16.81 17.04
C SER A 587 4.99 -17.17 16.61
N VAL A 588 4.22 -17.82 17.50
CA VAL A 588 2.86 -18.27 17.21
C VAL A 588 1.95 -17.95 18.40
N TYR A 589 0.83 -17.32 18.11
CA TYR A 589 -0.22 -16.98 19.06
C TYR A 589 -1.51 -17.69 18.63
N ALA A 590 -1.97 -18.65 19.43
CA ALA A 590 -3.10 -19.52 19.13
C ALA A 590 -4.34 -19.17 19.98
N ARG A 591 -5.55 -19.30 19.44
CA ARG A 591 -6.82 -18.97 20.12
C ARG A 591 -6.85 -17.57 20.72
N VAL A 592 -6.41 -16.57 19.96
CA VAL A 592 -6.33 -15.19 20.43
C VAL A 592 -7.65 -14.43 20.22
N ALA A 593 -7.99 -13.57 21.18
CA ALA A 593 -9.07 -12.59 21.03
C ALA A 593 -8.58 -11.33 20.29
N PRO A 594 -9.48 -10.49 19.74
CA PRO A 594 -9.11 -9.27 19.02
C PRO A 594 -8.19 -8.33 19.81
N GLU A 595 -8.43 -8.16 21.10
CA GLU A 595 -7.62 -7.35 22.01
C GLU A 595 -6.16 -7.85 22.12
N HIS A 596 -5.96 -9.17 22.09
CA HIS A 596 -4.63 -9.78 22.10
C HIS A 596 -3.83 -9.36 20.85
N LYS A 597 -4.46 -9.27 19.67
CA LYS A 597 -3.81 -8.81 18.44
C LYS A 597 -3.22 -7.41 18.61
N VAL A 598 -3.96 -6.51 19.24
CA VAL A 598 -3.51 -5.14 19.56
C VAL A 598 -2.33 -5.16 20.53
N ASN A 599 -2.42 -5.96 21.58
CA ASN A 599 -1.37 -6.04 22.62
C ASN A 599 -0.06 -6.62 22.06
N ILE A 600 -0.14 -7.63 21.18
CA ILE A 600 1.03 -8.21 20.48
C ILE A 600 1.71 -7.14 19.61
N VAL A 601 0.95 -6.39 18.82
CA VAL A 601 1.48 -5.30 18.00
C VAL A 601 2.17 -4.25 18.86
N LYS A 602 1.53 -3.81 19.97
CA LYS A 602 2.12 -2.84 20.91
C LYS A 602 3.42 -3.36 21.51
N ALA A 603 3.45 -4.64 21.91
CA ALA A 603 4.64 -5.25 22.50
C ALA A 603 5.84 -5.29 21.53
N TRP A 604 5.62 -5.56 20.26
CA TRP A 604 6.69 -5.47 19.26
C TRP A 604 7.12 -4.02 18.98
N LYS A 605 6.19 -3.07 18.96
CA LYS A 605 6.50 -1.63 18.80
C LYS A 605 7.29 -1.07 20.00
N SER A 606 7.05 -1.56 21.22
CA SER A 606 7.85 -1.15 22.41
C SER A 606 9.31 -1.61 22.31
N LYS A 607 9.61 -2.64 21.51
CA LYS A 607 10.98 -3.09 21.17
C LYS A 607 11.61 -2.28 20.02
N ASN A 608 11.07 -1.12 19.69
CA ASN A 608 11.53 -0.28 18.58
C ASN A 608 11.51 -0.97 17.21
N LYS A 609 10.59 -1.94 17.02
CA LYS A 609 10.41 -2.65 15.75
C LYS A 609 9.30 -2.03 14.92
N ILE A 610 9.48 -2.02 13.61
CA ILE A 610 8.43 -1.63 12.65
C ILE A 610 7.59 -2.86 12.36
N VAL A 611 6.30 -2.76 12.65
CA VAL A 611 5.36 -3.88 12.63
C VAL A 611 4.36 -3.73 11.50
N ALA A 612 4.30 -4.72 10.60
CA ALA A 612 3.19 -4.92 9.69
C ALA A 612 2.20 -5.92 10.31
N MET A 613 0.90 -5.69 10.14
CA MET A 613 -0.18 -6.56 10.63
C MET A 613 -1.16 -6.84 9.51
N THR A 614 -1.53 -8.12 9.29
CA THR A 614 -2.58 -8.50 8.34
C THR A 614 -3.90 -8.78 9.06
N GLY A 615 -5.00 -8.58 8.35
CA GLY A 615 -6.32 -8.93 8.84
C GLY A 615 -7.39 -8.73 7.77
N ASP A 616 -8.53 -9.40 7.94
CA ASP A 616 -9.65 -9.36 6.99
C ASP A 616 -10.98 -8.96 7.66
N GLY A 617 -11.09 -9.10 8.98
CA GLY A 617 -12.32 -8.89 9.73
C GLY A 617 -12.41 -7.57 10.48
N VAL A 618 -13.61 -7.30 10.97
CA VAL A 618 -13.89 -6.20 11.90
C VAL A 618 -13.01 -6.30 13.15
N ASN A 619 -12.78 -7.54 13.61
CA ASN A 619 -11.97 -7.85 14.79
C ASN A 619 -10.48 -7.48 14.63
N ASP A 620 -10.01 -7.32 13.40
CA ASP A 620 -8.62 -6.98 13.09
C ASP A 620 -8.39 -5.47 12.97
N ALA A 621 -9.44 -4.71 12.73
CA ALA A 621 -9.34 -3.28 12.46
C ALA A 621 -8.57 -2.49 13.55
N PRO A 622 -8.75 -2.73 14.86
CA PRO A 622 -7.96 -2.07 15.88
C PRO A 622 -6.46 -2.41 15.80
N ALA A 623 -6.11 -3.65 15.49
CA ALA A 623 -4.73 -4.10 15.35
C ALA A 623 -4.10 -3.54 14.05
N LEU A 624 -4.84 -3.53 12.93
CA LEU A 624 -4.42 -2.91 11.67
C LEU A 624 -4.12 -1.42 11.83
N LYS A 625 -4.96 -0.69 12.59
CA LYS A 625 -4.77 0.74 12.87
C LYS A 625 -3.59 0.98 13.83
N THR A 626 -3.31 0.07 14.75
CA THR A 626 -2.23 0.17 15.74
C THR A 626 -0.86 -0.12 15.13
N ALA A 627 -0.80 -1.01 14.14
CA ALA A 627 0.42 -1.36 13.43
C ALA A 627 1.01 -0.15 12.69
N ASP A 628 2.32 -0.18 12.40
CA ASP A 628 2.95 0.82 11.55
C ASP A 628 2.46 0.65 10.10
N ILE A 629 2.23 -0.60 9.68
CA ILE A 629 1.63 -0.97 8.40
C ILE A 629 0.48 -1.95 8.63
N GLY A 630 -0.76 -1.47 8.54
CA GLY A 630 -1.92 -2.35 8.47
C GLY A 630 -2.13 -2.84 7.03
N CYS A 631 -2.24 -4.16 6.84
CA CYS A 631 -2.44 -4.81 5.54
C CYS A 631 -3.80 -5.50 5.54
N ALA A 632 -4.79 -4.96 4.84
CA ALA A 632 -6.10 -5.60 4.72
C ALA A 632 -6.19 -6.48 3.48
N MET A 633 -6.97 -7.56 3.56
CA MET A 633 -7.32 -8.39 2.42
C MET A 633 -8.27 -7.63 1.49
N GLY A 634 -8.05 -7.75 0.18
CA GLY A 634 -8.83 -7.04 -0.84
C GLY A 634 -10.08 -7.79 -1.28
N ILE A 635 -10.00 -9.12 -1.34
CA ILE A 635 -11.08 -10.01 -1.76
C ILE A 635 -11.97 -10.35 -0.56
N THR A 636 -11.40 -10.99 0.46
CA THR A 636 -12.12 -11.46 1.65
C THR A 636 -12.32 -10.40 2.71
N GLY A 637 -11.52 -9.33 2.69
CA GLY A 637 -11.53 -8.30 3.72
C GLY A 637 -12.79 -7.46 3.75
N THR A 638 -13.29 -7.20 4.97
CA THR A 638 -14.40 -6.29 5.21
C THR A 638 -13.99 -4.83 4.92
N ASP A 639 -14.97 -3.97 4.64
CA ASP A 639 -14.71 -2.55 4.42
C ASP A 639 -14.07 -1.87 5.63
N VAL A 640 -14.40 -2.34 6.84
CA VAL A 640 -13.81 -1.88 8.09
C VAL A 640 -12.32 -2.17 8.14
N ALA A 641 -11.92 -3.41 7.84
CA ALA A 641 -10.52 -3.79 7.77
C ALA A 641 -9.77 -2.97 6.71
N LYS A 642 -10.35 -2.83 5.50
CA LYS A 642 -9.79 -2.03 4.40
C LYS A 642 -9.62 -0.56 4.79
N ASN A 643 -10.56 0.01 5.54
CA ASN A 643 -10.48 1.41 5.98
C ASN A 643 -9.49 1.64 7.11
N ALA A 644 -9.32 0.68 8.00
CA ALA A 644 -8.32 0.74 9.06
C ALA A 644 -6.89 0.57 8.52
N ALA A 645 -6.73 -0.10 7.38
CA ALA A 645 -5.44 -0.46 6.82
C ALA A 645 -4.77 0.70 6.06
N THR A 646 -3.43 0.65 6.01
CA THR A 646 -2.59 1.53 5.20
C THR A 646 -2.27 0.93 3.82
N MET A 647 -2.40 -0.40 3.69
CA MET A 647 -2.19 -1.16 2.46
C MET A 647 -3.31 -2.18 2.27
N ILE A 648 -3.75 -2.39 1.02
CA ILE A 648 -4.75 -3.40 0.65
C ILE A 648 -4.11 -4.38 -0.34
N LEU A 649 -4.24 -5.67 -0.08
CA LEU A 649 -3.74 -6.76 -0.91
C LEU A 649 -4.85 -7.25 -1.83
N THR A 650 -4.79 -6.93 -3.11
CA THR A 650 -5.88 -7.29 -4.06
C THR A 650 -5.93 -8.78 -4.42
N ASP A 651 -4.95 -9.55 -4.00
CA ASP A 651 -4.81 -11.00 -4.22
C ASP A 651 -4.89 -11.82 -2.93
N ASP A 652 -5.10 -11.17 -1.78
CA ASP A 652 -5.13 -11.78 -0.45
C ASP A 652 -3.90 -12.66 -0.15
N ASN A 653 -2.74 -12.32 -0.68
CA ASN A 653 -1.55 -13.16 -0.62
C ASN A 653 -0.45 -12.57 0.26
N PHE A 654 0.05 -13.37 1.22
CA PHE A 654 1.17 -13.00 2.09
C PHE A 654 2.44 -12.65 1.30
N ALA A 655 2.70 -13.35 0.18
CA ALA A 655 3.89 -13.10 -0.65
C ALA A 655 3.93 -11.67 -1.18
N THR A 656 2.78 -11.05 -1.43
CA THR A 656 2.65 -9.66 -1.87
C THR A 656 3.15 -8.68 -0.81
N ILE A 657 3.04 -9.00 0.49
CA ILE A 657 3.60 -8.17 1.58
C ILE A 657 5.13 -8.17 1.47
N ILE A 658 5.74 -9.34 1.33
CA ILE A 658 7.21 -9.45 1.26
C ILE A 658 7.74 -8.79 -0.01
N GLN A 659 7.04 -8.95 -1.13
CA GLN A 659 7.37 -8.22 -2.36
C GLN A 659 7.24 -6.70 -2.19
N SER A 660 6.23 -6.25 -1.45
CA SER A 660 6.03 -4.84 -1.13
C SER A 660 7.13 -4.29 -0.21
N ILE A 661 7.61 -5.08 0.76
CA ILE A 661 8.77 -4.73 1.58
C ILE A 661 10.03 -4.57 0.70
N LYS A 662 10.26 -5.50 -0.24
CA LYS A 662 11.34 -5.40 -1.23
C LYS A 662 11.28 -4.10 -2.02
N GLN A 663 10.10 -3.76 -2.53
CA GLN A 663 9.88 -2.51 -3.27
C GLN A 663 10.10 -1.28 -2.37
N GLY A 664 9.57 -1.28 -1.15
CA GLY A 664 9.75 -0.19 -0.19
C GLY A 664 11.24 0.08 0.13
N ARG A 665 12.04 -0.98 0.30
CA ARG A 665 13.51 -0.88 0.47
C ARG A 665 14.16 -0.24 -0.75
N GLY A 666 13.81 -0.71 -1.96
CA GLY A 666 14.36 -0.18 -3.21
C GLY A 666 14.01 1.28 -3.44
N ILE A 667 12.77 1.68 -3.12
CA ILE A 667 12.32 3.07 -3.23
C ILE A 667 13.12 3.97 -2.30
N PHE A 668 13.31 3.56 -1.04
CA PHE A 668 14.12 4.32 -0.10
C PHE A 668 15.58 4.45 -0.53
N ASP A 669 16.16 3.35 -1.02
CA ASP A 669 17.53 3.31 -1.56
C ASP A 669 17.68 4.28 -2.76
N ASN A 670 16.71 4.29 -3.66
CA ASN A 670 16.70 5.21 -4.81
C ASN A 670 16.54 6.68 -4.38
N ILE A 671 15.72 6.96 -3.36
CA ILE A 671 15.63 8.31 -2.80
C ILE A 671 16.96 8.73 -2.16
N GLN A 672 17.65 7.84 -1.45
CA GLN A 672 18.97 8.13 -0.90
C GLN A 672 19.99 8.44 -2.01
N LYS A 673 19.96 7.68 -3.12
CA LYS A 673 20.82 7.92 -4.30
C LYS A 673 20.49 9.26 -4.95
N ASP A 674 19.23 9.59 -5.10
CA ASP A 674 18.79 10.88 -5.65
C ASP A 674 19.28 12.07 -4.80
N VAL A 675 19.07 11.98 -3.48
CA VAL A 675 19.57 12.98 -2.52
C VAL A 675 21.10 13.07 -2.54
N GLN A 676 21.81 11.93 -2.60
CA GLN A 676 23.27 11.90 -2.70
C GLN A 676 23.73 12.64 -3.95
N PHE A 677 23.13 12.37 -5.10
CA PHE A 677 23.44 13.00 -6.37
C PHE A 677 23.25 14.52 -6.30
N LEU A 678 22.05 14.99 -6.00
CA LEU A 678 21.72 16.41 -5.97
C LEU A 678 22.57 17.19 -4.95
N LEU A 679 22.73 16.69 -3.73
CA LEU A 679 23.52 17.37 -2.72
C LEU A 679 25.01 17.40 -3.04
N SER A 680 25.55 16.34 -3.66
CA SER A 680 26.97 16.36 -4.06
C SER A 680 27.22 17.32 -5.22
N SER A 681 26.32 17.42 -6.19
CA SER A 681 26.38 18.42 -7.27
C SER A 681 26.41 19.84 -6.69
N ASN A 682 25.40 20.21 -5.87
CA ASN A 682 25.32 21.54 -5.26
C ASN A 682 26.56 21.88 -4.40
N ILE A 683 27.10 20.93 -3.64
CA ILE A 683 28.35 21.14 -2.88
C ILE A 683 29.51 21.42 -3.83
N GLY A 684 29.57 20.73 -4.97
CA GLY A 684 30.58 20.94 -6.02
C GLY A 684 30.51 22.34 -6.59
N GLU A 685 29.33 22.82 -6.96
CA GLU A 685 29.07 24.14 -7.47
C GLU A 685 29.47 25.25 -6.48
N VAL A 686 28.94 25.13 -5.24
CA VAL A 686 29.25 26.11 -4.16
C VAL A 686 30.77 26.16 -3.89
N LEU A 687 31.41 25.00 -3.81
CA LEU A 687 32.85 24.92 -3.52
C LEU A 687 33.71 25.49 -4.66
N ALA A 688 33.32 25.25 -5.91
CA ALA A 688 34.03 25.81 -7.06
C ALA A 688 34.05 27.35 -7.03
N ILE A 689 32.90 27.99 -6.80
CA ILE A 689 32.79 29.42 -6.71
C ILE A 689 33.52 29.95 -5.46
N PHE A 690 33.27 29.35 -4.30
CA PHE A 690 33.85 29.77 -3.02
C PHE A 690 35.39 29.72 -3.06
N LEU A 691 35.98 28.65 -3.56
CA LEU A 691 37.43 28.51 -3.64
C LEU A 691 38.02 29.43 -4.70
N ALA A 692 37.35 29.68 -5.83
CA ALA A 692 37.77 30.64 -6.82
C ALA A 692 37.85 32.05 -6.23
N SER A 693 36.82 32.49 -5.46
CA SER A 693 36.82 33.78 -4.77
C SER A 693 37.96 33.90 -3.74
N ILE A 694 38.28 32.84 -3.00
CA ILE A 694 39.41 32.80 -2.07
C ILE A 694 40.74 32.91 -2.83
N ILE A 695 40.92 32.19 -3.95
CA ILE A 695 42.13 32.23 -4.77
C ILE A 695 42.33 33.65 -5.35
N ALA A 696 41.29 34.29 -5.84
CA ALA A 696 41.29 35.67 -6.31
C ALA A 696 41.74 36.66 -5.23
N LEU A 697 41.31 36.47 -3.99
CA LEU A 697 41.70 37.28 -2.85
C LEU A 697 43.18 37.08 -2.48
N ILE A 698 43.66 35.85 -2.43
CA ILE A 698 45.03 35.48 -2.04
C ILE A 698 46.07 35.99 -3.08
N ASN A 699 45.74 35.82 -4.35
CA ASN A 699 46.63 36.24 -5.43
C ASN A 699 45.89 36.89 -6.62
N PRO A 700 45.57 38.16 -6.52
CA PRO A 700 44.89 38.89 -7.59
C PRO A 700 45.61 38.87 -8.96
N SER A 701 46.93 38.66 -8.95
CA SER A 701 47.72 38.60 -10.20
C SER A 701 47.45 37.36 -11.05
N TRP A 702 46.81 36.31 -10.51
CA TRP A 702 46.43 35.16 -11.29
C TRP A 702 45.16 35.40 -12.14
N GLY A 703 44.46 36.51 -11.94
CA GLY A 703 43.29 36.91 -12.69
C GLY A 703 42.10 35.99 -12.56
N PHE A 704 42.00 35.29 -11.40
CA PHE A 704 40.84 34.44 -11.08
C PHE A 704 39.60 35.35 -10.96
N GLY A 705 38.55 34.97 -11.65
CA GLY A 705 37.22 35.54 -11.51
C GLY A 705 36.20 34.46 -11.14
N VAL A 706 34.93 34.77 -11.31
CA VAL A 706 33.83 33.82 -11.01
C VAL A 706 33.82 32.69 -12.06
N PRO A 707 34.01 31.43 -11.67
CA PRO A 707 34.15 30.34 -12.64
C PRO A 707 32.83 29.98 -13.35
N LEU A 708 31.69 30.29 -12.73
CA LEU A 708 30.34 29.95 -13.24
C LEU A 708 29.38 31.11 -12.94
N LEU A 709 28.68 31.57 -13.94
CA LEU A 709 27.64 32.62 -13.81
C LEU A 709 26.32 32.02 -13.28
N PRO A 710 25.40 32.83 -12.71
CA PRO A 710 24.09 32.34 -12.27
C PRO A 710 23.33 31.56 -13.33
N ILE A 711 23.42 31.95 -14.60
CA ILE A 711 22.77 31.26 -15.72
C ILE A 711 23.36 29.87 -15.95
N HIS A 712 24.67 29.67 -15.76
CA HIS A 712 25.30 28.36 -15.87
C HIS A 712 24.76 27.40 -14.80
N LEU A 713 24.69 27.86 -13.56
CA LEU A 713 24.21 27.10 -12.42
C LEU A 713 22.73 26.71 -12.56
N LEU A 714 21.90 27.67 -12.96
CA LEU A 714 20.49 27.38 -13.23
C LEU A 714 20.30 26.39 -14.37
N TRP A 715 21.14 26.45 -15.42
CA TRP A 715 21.12 25.46 -16.48
C TRP A 715 21.53 24.08 -15.99
N ILE A 716 22.58 24.00 -15.21
CA ILE A 716 23.11 22.78 -14.62
C ILE A 716 22.03 22.15 -13.74
N ASN A 717 21.52 22.85 -12.76
CA ASN A 717 20.49 22.37 -11.83
C ASN A 717 19.21 21.92 -12.55
N LEU A 718 18.81 22.62 -13.64
CA LEU A 718 17.58 22.31 -14.34
C LEU A 718 17.71 21.14 -15.32
N ILE A 719 18.83 21.05 -16.05
CA ILE A 719 18.99 20.10 -17.16
C ILE A 719 19.91 18.94 -16.79
N THR A 720 21.10 19.23 -16.23
CA THR A 720 22.09 18.19 -15.97
C THR A 720 21.89 17.50 -14.64
N ASP A 721 21.15 18.10 -13.71
CA ASP A 721 20.83 17.51 -12.40
C ASP A 721 19.40 17.00 -12.32
N ALA A 722 18.38 17.83 -12.57
CA ALA A 722 17.00 17.44 -12.33
C ALA A 722 16.54 16.24 -13.20
N LEU A 723 16.98 16.17 -14.48
CA LEU A 723 16.59 15.06 -15.37
C LEU A 723 17.25 13.72 -14.95
N PRO A 724 18.58 13.64 -14.70
CA PRO A 724 19.19 12.43 -14.18
C PRO A 724 18.72 12.06 -12.78
N ALA A 725 18.51 13.01 -11.87
CA ALA A 725 17.98 12.78 -10.53
C ALA A 725 16.64 12.03 -10.60
N PHE A 726 15.69 12.55 -11.37
CA PHE A 726 14.41 11.86 -11.60
C PHE A 726 14.62 10.44 -12.16
N ALA A 727 15.55 10.26 -13.08
CA ALA A 727 15.84 8.94 -13.66
C ALA A 727 16.48 7.98 -12.65
N ILE A 728 17.35 8.46 -11.73
CA ILE A 728 17.91 7.69 -10.62
C ILE A 728 16.80 7.22 -9.68
N GLY A 729 15.83 8.08 -9.38
CA GLY A 729 14.67 7.71 -8.56
C GLY A 729 13.83 6.57 -9.15
N LEU A 730 13.91 6.33 -10.47
CA LEU A 730 13.23 5.24 -11.17
C LEU A 730 14.10 3.98 -11.36
N GLU A 731 15.30 3.92 -10.76
CA GLU A 731 16.21 2.78 -10.87
C GLU A 731 15.50 1.48 -10.46
N PRO A 732 15.68 0.38 -11.19
CA PRO A 732 15.22 -0.95 -10.76
C PRO A 732 15.81 -1.31 -9.39
N VAL A 733 15.02 -2.03 -8.59
CA VAL A 733 15.46 -2.50 -7.26
C VAL A 733 16.67 -3.43 -7.41
N GLU A 734 17.72 -3.19 -6.62
CA GLU A 734 18.92 -4.04 -6.63
C GLU A 734 18.61 -5.47 -6.18
N ASP A 735 19.27 -6.46 -6.79
CA ASP A 735 18.98 -7.87 -6.55
C ASP A 735 19.32 -8.28 -5.10
N ASP A 736 20.35 -7.66 -4.50
CA ASP A 736 20.84 -7.90 -3.13
C ASP A 736 20.04 -7.16 -2.03
N ILE A 737 18.95 -6.45 -2.39
CA ILE A 737 18.22 -5.61 -1.43
C ILE A 737 17.59 -6.43 -0.28
N MET A 738 17.29 -7.71 -0.54
CA MET A 738 16.74 -8.63 0.45
C MET A 738 17.84 -9.42 1.20
N ASP A 739 19.11 -9.21 0.90
CA ASP A 739 20.23 -9.73 1.68
C ASP A 739 20.60 -8.80 2.85
N ARG A 740 20.06 -7.60 2.83
CA ARG A 740 20.29 -6.57 3.84
C ARG A 740 19.27 -6.68 4.98
N LYS A 741 19.68 -6.37 6.22
CA LYS A 741 18.76 -6.30 7.37
C LYS A 741 17.82 -5.08 7.24
N PRO A 742 16.63 -5.12 7.89
CA PRO A 742 15.75 -3.95 7.97
C PRO A 742 16.47 -2.79 8.66
N ARG A 743 16.19 -1.58 8.23
CA ARG A 743 16.64 -0.35 8.91
C ARG A 743 16.01 -0.26 10.30
N GLU A 744 16.78 0.25 11.25
CA GLU A 744 16.24 0.58 12.56
C GLU A 744 15.35 1.83 12.50
N LYS A 745 14.36 1.91 13.37
CA LYS A 745 13.39 3.02 13.38
C LYS A 745 14.06 4.38 13.58
N ASP A 746 15.11 4.41 14.40
CA ASP A 746 15.84 5.63 14.75
C ASP A 746 17.02 5.92 13.81
N GLU A 747 17.23 5.09 12.79
CA GLU A 747 18.31 5.28 11.83
C GLU A 747 18.08 6.54 10.99
N GLY A 748 19.02 7.47 11.07
CA GLY A 748 18.97 8.73 10.35
C GLY A 748 19.05 8.53 8.83
N PHE A 749 18.52 9.48 8.07
CA PHE A 749 18.56 9.45 6.60
C PHE A 749 19.99 9.37 6.04
N PHE A 750 20.93 10.05 6.67
CA PHE A 750 22.37 10.06 6.30
C PHE A 750 23.22 9.00 7.01
N ALA A 751 22.59 7.98 7.58
CA ALA A 751 23.33 6.86 8.18
C ALA A 751 24.24 6.15 7.18
N ASN A 752 25.06 5.24 7.65
CA ASN A 752 25.93 4.39 6.83
C ASN A 752 26.93 5.16 5.95
N GLY A 753 27.37 6.34 6.40
CA GLY A 753 28.40 7.12 5.72
C GLY A 753 27.92 7.91 4.50
N LEU A 754 26.61 8.03 4.28
CA LEU A 754 26.05 8.75 3.14
C LEU A 754 26.49 10.22 3.13
N MET A 755 26.48 10.91 4.28
CA MET A 755 26.93 12.30 4.36
C MET A 755 28.41 12.47 3.95
N VAL A 756 29.26 11.52 4.34
CA VAL A 756 30.68 11.54 3.93
C VAL A 756 30.80 11.37 2.41
N LYS A 757 29.98 10.49 1.81
CA LYS A 757 29.94 10.32 0.35
C LYS A 757 29.50 11.60 -0.35
N VAL A 758 28.45 12.25 0.12
CA VAL A 758 27.96 13.52 -0.42
C VAL A 758 29.06 14.57 -0.40
N ILE A 759 29.70 14.77 0.76
CA ILE A 759 30.72 15.80 0.91
C ILE A 759 31.94 15.55 0.01
N TRP A 760 32.55 14.35 0.08
CA TRP A 760 33.79 14.11 -0.67
C TRP A 760 33.56 14.09 -2.19
N GLN A 761 32.40 13.60 -2.65
CA GLN A 761 32.04 13.59 -4.07
C GLN A 761 31.78 15.00 -4.58
N GLY A 762 31.10 15.84 -3.79
CA GLY A 762 30.97 17.26 -4.11
C GLY A 762 32.30 18.00 -4.16
N VAL A 763 33.18 17.75 -3.16
CA VAL A 763 34.54 18.31 -3.17
C VAL A 763 35.31 17.89 -4.42
N MET A 764 35.20 16.62 -4.83
CA MET A 764 35.84 16.09 -6.04
C MET A 764 35.36 16.86 -7.31
N VAL A 765 34.04 17.00 -7.49
CA VAL A 765 33.47 17.68 -8.66
C VAL A 765 33.88 19.15 -8.68
N GLY A 766 33.80 19.85 -7.54
CA GLY A 766 34.21 21.23 -7.41
C GLY A 766 35.71 21.47 -7.73
N LEU A 767 36.60 20.58 -7.23
CA LEU A 767 38.02 20.65 -7.52
C LEU A 767 38.36 20.35 -8.99
N LEU A 768 37.71 19.36 -9.61
CA LEU A 768 37.89 19.09 -11.05
C LEU A 768 37.46 20.29 -11.88
N THR A 769 36.39 20.96 -11.53
CA THR A 769 35.92 22.19 -12.19
C THR A 769 36.92 23.33 -12.03
N LEU A 770 37.47 23.55 -10.82
CA LEU A 770 38.51 24.53 -10.57
C LEU A 770 39.81 24.23 -11.34
N VAL A 771 40.21 23.00 -11.43
CA VAL A 771 41.39 22.60 -12.26
C VAL A 771 41.13 22.94 -13.72
N SER A 772 39.92 22.64 -14.22
CA SER A 772 39.54 23.00 -15.60
C SER A 772 39.56 24.52 -15.84
N TYR A 773 38.97 25.26 -14.88
CA TYR A 773 39.00 26.72 -14.91
C TYR A 773 40.44 27.25 -14.91
N SER A 774 41.31 26.73 -14.02
CA SER A 774 42.70 27.16 -13.89
C SER A 774 43.49 26.92 -15.17
N ILE A 775 43.25 25.78 -15.84
CA ILE A 775 43.88 25.49 -17.15
C ILE A 775 43.41 26.53 -18.18
N GLY A 776 42.12 26.77 -18.29
CA GLY A 776 41.58 27.79 -19.22
C GLY A 776 42.14 29.20 -18.98
N GLN A 777 42.24 29.62 -17.71
CA GLN A 777 42.79 30.91 -17.28
C GLN A 777 44.30 31.03 -17.61
N TYR A 778 45.03 29.95 -17.47
CA TYR A 778 46.46 29.95 -17.77
C TYR A 778 46.76 30.08 -19.30
N PHE A 779 45.94 29.43 -20.15
CA PHE A 779 46.19 29.44 -21.61
C PHE A 779 45.50 30.54 -22.38
N SER A 780 44.48 31.21 -21.79
CA SER A 780 43.69 32.19 -22.52
C SER A 780 43.18 33.33 -21.60
N HIS A 781 41.89 33.48 -21.47
CA HIS A 781 41.26 34.56 -20.70
C HIS A 781 40.06 34.06 -19.92
N HIS A 782 39.46 34.90 -19.11
CA HIS A 782 38.41 34.56 -18.16
C HIS A 782 37.21 33.83 -18.80
N GLU A 783 36.64 34.36 -19.90
CA GLU A 783 35.48 33.75 -20.58
C GLU A 783 35.80 32.32 -21.12
N TYR A 784 37.06 32.14 -21.61
CA TYR A 784 37.54 30.83 -22.05
C TYR A 784 37.62 29.85 -20.89
N ALA A 785 38.12 30.31 -19.73
CA ALA A 785 38.19 29.54 -18.50
C ALA A 785 36.79 29.17 -17.98
N MET A 786 35.82 30.10 -18.02
CA MET A 786 34.44 29.85 -17.70
C MET A 786 33.82 28.79 -18.59
N THR A 787 34.08 28.82 -19.89
CA THR A 787 33.56 27.82 -20.82
C THR A 787 34.11 26.43 -20.50
N MET A 788 35.42 26.33 -20.18
CA MET A 788 36.01 25.05 -19.73
C MET A 788 35.39 24.57 -18.41
N ALA A 789 35.20 25.45 -17.43
CA ALA A 789 34.56 25.13 -16.16
C ALA A 789 33.14 24.63 -16.35
N PHE A 790 32.32 25.29 -17.18
CA PHE A 790 30.97 24.93 -17.49
C PHE A 790 30.83 23.52 -18.13
N ILE A 791 31.72 23.22 -19.11
CA ILE A 791 31.75 21.90 -19.75
C ILE A 791 32.15 20.83 -18.74
N THR A 792 33.13 21.10 -17.89
CA THR A 792 33.63 20.14 -16.90
C THR A 792 32.59 19.88 -15.83
N MET A 793 31.94 20.89 -15.25
CA MET A 793 30.93 20.75 -14.21
C MET A 793 29.74 19.96 -14.74
N SER A 794 29.09 20.45 -15.77
CA SER A 794 27.90 19.80 -16.33
C SER A 794 28.16 18.37 -16.85
N GLY A 795 29.31 18.13 -17.47
CA GLY A 795 29.73 16.81 -17.90
C GLY A 795 30.04 15.87 -16.73
N ALA A 796 30.68 16.39 -15.67
CA ALA A 796 30.99 15.65 -14.45
C ALA A 796 29.70 15.16 -13.75
N GLU A 797 28.68 16.01 -13.67
CA GLU A 797 27.39 15.68 -13.08
C GLU A 797 26.65 14.60 -13.88
N LEU A 798 26.58 14.75 -15.21
CA LEU A 798 26.02 13.70 -16.07
C LEU A 798 26.74 12.33 -15.90
N CYS A 799 28.06 12.35 -15.75
CA CYS A 799 28.86 11.16 -15.46
C CYS A 799 28.61 10.65 -14.03
N HIS A 800 28.48 11.57 -13.07
CA HIS A 800 28.27 11.24 -11.67
C HIS A 800 26.92 10.55 -11.40
N ALA A 801 25.90 10.88 -12.15
CA ALA A 801 24.62 10.20 -12.12
C ALA A 801 24.75 8.67 -12.30
N PHE A 802 25.67 8.19 -13.17
CA PHE A 802 25.96 6.77 -13.31
C PHE A 802 26.71 6.20 -12.11
N ASN A 803 27.55 6.98 -11.46
CA ASN A 803 28.25 6.54 -10.25
C ASN A 803 27.30 6.28 -9.09
N VAL A 804 26.30 7.14 -8.94
CA VAL A 804 25.36 7.13 -7.81
C VAL A 804 24.21 6.13 -8.02
N LYS A 805 23.83 5.82 -9.28
CA LYS A 805 22.71 4.93 -9.60
C LYS A 805 22.76 3.56 -8.89
N SER A 806 23.97 3.04 -8.59
CA SER A 806 24.16 1.76 -7.91
C SER A 806 25.37 1.79 -6.97
N HIS A 807 25.25 1.04 -5.89
CA HIS A 807 26.38 0.78 -5.00
C HIS A 807 27.41 -0.16 -5.62
N HIS A 808 27.01 -0.92 -6.63
CA HIS A 808 27.91 -1.78 -7.40
C HIS A 808 28.66 -1.00 -8.48
N SER A 809 29.71 -1.65 -9.04
CA SER A 809 30.52 -1.04 -10.11
C SER A 809 29.67 -0.68 -11.33
N VAL A 810 29.90 0.51 -11.89
CA VAL A 810 29.30 0.96 -13.15
C VAL A 810 29.69 0.05 -14.32
N PHE A 811 30.83 -0.62 -14.25
CA PHE A 811 31.30 -1.55 -15.31
C PHE A 811 30.58 -2.92 -15.29
N ASN A 812 29.41 -3.01 -14.68
CA ASN A 812 28.54 -4.19 -14.70
C ASN A 812 27.46 -4.02 -15.79
N LYS A 813 26.95 -5.16 -16.32
CA LYS A 813 25.83 -5.17 -17.30
C LYS A 813 24.58 -4.44 -16.80
N GLN A 814 24.40 -4.32 -15.51
CA GLN A 814 23.31 -3.59 -14.88
C GLN A 814 23.29 -2.07 -15.19
N VAL A 815 24.41 -1.52 -15.73
CA VAL A 815 24.45 -0.11 -16.18
C VAL A 815 23.36 0.21 -17.22
N PHE A 816 22.94 -0.77 -18.02
CA PHE A 816 21.93 -0.60 -19.07
C PHE A 816 20.49 -0.82 -18.58
N ASN A 817 20.25 -1.21 -17.33
CA ASN A 817 18.93 -1.55 -16.82
C ASN A 817 18.00 -0.34 -16.73
N ASN A 818 18.52 0.88 -16.53
CA ASN A 818 17.75 2.11 -16.46
C ASN A 818 17.77 2.88 -17.78
N LYS A 819 16.78 2.65 -18.62
CA LYS A 819 16.64 3.36 -19.90
C LYS A 819 16.37 4.85 -19.73
N TYR A 820 15.72 5.24 -18.62
CA TYR A 820 15.41 6.65 -18.34
C TYR A 820 16.69 7.44 -18.04
N LEU A 821 17.64 6.86 -17.31
CA LEU A 821 18.92 7.51 -17.03
C LEU A 821 19.73 7.71 -18.32
N TRP A 822 19.81 6.71 -19.19
CA TRP A 822 20.45 6.87 -20.50
C TRP A 822 19.75 7.93 -21.36
N GLY A 823 18.42 7.97 -21.34
CA GLY A 823 17.64 8.99 -22.05
C GLY A 823 17.87 10.40 -21.51
N ALA A 824 17.86 10.55 -20.18
CA ALA A 824 18.11 11.84 -19.50
C ALA A 824 19.53 12.36 -19.79
N THR A 825 20.53 11.49 -19.66
CA THR A 825 21.94 11.84 -19.94
C THR A 825 22.15 12.19 -21.42
N ALA A 826 21.57 11.42 -22.34
CA ALA A 826 21.66 11.72 -23.79
C ALA A 826 21.00 13.05 -24.12
N LEU A 827 19.82 13.32 -23.56
CA LEU A 827 19.11 14.59 -23.74
C LEU A 827 19.92 15.75 -23.15
N GLY A 828 20.41 15.61 -21.90
CA GLY A 828 21.26 16.60 -21.27
C GLY A 828 22.53 16.92 -22.10
N LEU A 829 23.21 15.88 -22.58
CA LEU A 829 24.38 16.05 -23.43
C LEU A 829 24.05 16.75 -24.75
N VAL A 830 22.96 16.39 -25.43
CA VAL A 830 22.54 17.06 -26.68
C VAL A 830 22.23 18.53 -26.43
N LEU A 831 21.50 18.85 -25.36
CA LEU A 831 21.17 20.22 -25.00
C LEU A 831 22.42 21.01 -24.61
N GLN A 832 23.34 20.39 -23.88
CA GLN A 832 24.63 20.98 -23.52
C GLN A 832 25.46 21.34 -24.78
N LEU A 833 25.59 20.39 -25.72
CA LEU A 833 26.29 20.62 -26.99
C LEU A 833 25.58 21.68 -27.84
N ALA A 834 24.25 21.72 -27.83
CA ALA A 834 23.49 22.76 -28.52
C ALA A 834 23.83 24.17 -28.00
N ILE A 835 23.94 24.37 -26.66
CA ILE A 835 24.36 25.65 -26.12
C ILE A 835 25.77 26.00 -26.53
N ILE A 836 26.70 25.10 -26.50
CA ILE A 836 28.13 25.37 -26.78
C ILE A 836 28.36 25.67 -28.26
N PHE A 837 27.69 24.96 -29.18
CA PHE A 837 27.98 25.02 -30.61
C PHE A 837 26.96 25.82 -31.45
N THR A 838 25.98 26.47 -30.84
CA THR A 838 25.03 27.34 -31.54
C THR A 838 25.15 28.78 -31.06
N PRO A 839 24.53 29.79 -31.72
CA PRO A 839 24.51 31.17 -31.25
C PRO A 839 23.98 31.36 -29.81
N LEU A 840 23.38 30.34 -29.22
CA LEU A 840 22.99 30.38 -27.81
C LEU A 840 24.19 30.55 -26.86
N SER A 841 25.40 30.16 -27.27
CA SER A 841 26.62 30.37 -26.48
C SER A 841 26.81 31.81 -26.05
N HIS A 842 26.43 32.80 -26.88
CA HIS A 842 26.51 34.22 -26.54
C HIS A 842 25.58 34.59 -25.36
N LEU A 843 24.41 33.96 -25.26
CA LEU A 843 23.48 34.17 -24.13
C LEU A 843 24.05 33.63 -22.81
N PHE A 844 24.89 32.59 -22.90
CA PHE A 844 25.56 31.98 -21.74
C PHE A 844 26.97 32.54 -21.52
N SER A 845 27.39 33.63 -22.23
CA SER A 845 28.74 34.17 -22.14
C SER A 845 29.84 33.12 -22.38
N LEU A 846 29.56 32.15 -23.24
CA LEU A 846 30.49 31.05 -23.61
C LEU A 846 31.21 31.40 -24.92
N VAL A 847 32.49 31.04 -24.96
CA VAL A 847 33.34 31.23 -26.14
C VAL A 847 33.80 29.92 -26.74
N PRO A 848 34.02 29.82 -28.05
CA PRO A 848 34.52 28.61 -28.69
C PRO A 848 35.86 28.17 -28.07
N LEU A 849 35.99 26.88 -27.76
CA LEU A 849 37.23 26.27 -27.29
C LEU A 849 37.99 25.60 -28.43
N ASP A 850 39.30 25.60 -28.33
CA ASP A 850 40.15 24.73 -29.17
C ASP A 850 39.81 23.25 -28.90
N PRO A 851 39.90 22.36 -29.92
CA PRO A 851 39.58 20.93 -29.72
C PRO A 851 40.38 20.26 -28.62
N SER A 852 41.62 20.68 -28.37
CA SER A 852 42.48 20.18 -27.31
C SER A 852 41.95 20.53 -25.92
N HIS A 853 41.54 21.79 -25.69
CA HIS A 853 41.00 22.24 -24.42
C HIS A 853 39.61 21.72 -24.18
N PHE A 854 38.78 21.56 -25.22
CA PHE A 854 37.51 20.86 -25.13
C PHE A 854 37.71 19.41 -24.70
N ALA A 855 38.70 18.69 -25.28
CA ALA A 855 39.02 17.33 -24.88
C ALA A 855 39.53 17.24 -23.43
N ILE A 856 40.33 18.21 -22.96
CA ILE A 856 40.79 18.27 -21.57
C ILE A 856 39.58 18.44 -20.60
N ALA A 857 38.69 19.41 -20.91
CA ALA A 857 37.48 19.61 -20.09
C ALA A 857 36.60 18.37 -20.04
N ALA A 858 36.40 17.72 -21.18
CA ALA A 858 35.63 16.46 -21.28
C ALA A 858 36.31 15.29 -20.53
N LEU A 859 37.63 15.17 -20.60
CA LEU A 859 38.41 14.15 -19.86
C LEU A 859 38.33 14.36 -18.34
N LEU A 860 38.42 15.62 -17.87
CA LEU A 860 38.22 15.97 -16.46
C LEU A 860 36.83 15.61 -16.00
N ALA A 861 35.79 15.92 -16.79
CA ALA A 861 34.43 15.51 -16.50
C ALA A 861 34.29 13.97 -16.39
N PHE A 862 34.84 13.24 -17.36
CA PHE A 862 34.78 11.79 -17.38
C PHE A 862 35.58 11.13 -16.23
N SER A 863 36.62 11.79 -15.71
CA SER A 863 37.48 11.27 -14.62
C SER A 863 36.69 11.00 -13.31
N VAL A 864 35.53 11.60 -13.14
CA VAL A 864 34.62 11.34 -12.00
C VAL A 864 34.26 9.86 -11.91
N ILE A 865 34.08 9.17 -13.05
CA ILE A 865 33.72 7.74 -13.05
C ILE A 865 34.84 6.88 -12.41
N PRO A 866 36.09 6.86 -12.92
CA PRO A 866 37.12 6.02 -12.33
C PRO A 866 37.50 6.41 -10.89
N ILE A 867 37.42 7.68 -10.52
CA ILE A 867 37.69 8.14 -9.15
C ILE A 867 36.67 7.55 -8.18
N VAL A 868 35.38 7.61 -8.49
CA VAL A 868 34.34 7.04 -7.63
C VAL A 868 34.38 5.52 -7.63
N GLU A 869 34.66 4.89 -8.77
CA GLU A 869 34.78 3.43 -8.85
C GLU A 869 35.95 2.90 -7.98
N ILE A 870 37.05 3.63 -7.90
CA ILE A 870 38.14 3.26 -6.98
C ILE A 870 37.66 3.35 -5.53
N SER A 871 36.87 4.42 -5.18
CA SER A 871 36.36 4.56 -3.82
C SER A 871 35.37 3.45 -3.44
N LYS A 872 34.54 2.98 -4.38
CA LYS A 872 33.62 1.85 -4.14
C LYS A 872 34.32 0.56 -3.70
N ARG A 873 35.57 0.35 -4.11
CA ARG A 873 36.37 -0.83 -3.67
C ARG A 873 36.76 -0.81 -2.19
N PHE A 874 36.77 0.37 -1.58
CA PHE A 874 37.04 0.57 -0.15
C PHE A 874 35.80 0.66 0.70
N ASP A 875 34.62 0.72 0.06
CA ASP A 875 33.33 0.78 0.74
C ASP A 875 32.97 -0.63 1.23
N LYS A 876 33.29 -0.91 2.50
CA LYS A 876 32.89 -2.16 3.17
C LYS A 876 31.43 -1.98 3.62
N ARG A 877 30.47 -2.49 2.88
CA ARG A 877 29.11 -2.72 3.35
C ARG A 877 28.95 -4.08 3.98
#